data_9e4d5fd0ae02d5c43f79fd4e39a4a1db
#
_entry.id   9e4d5fd0ae02d5c43f79fd4e39a4a1db
#
_cell.length_a   1.000
_cell.length_b   1.000
_cell.length_c   1.000
_cell.angle_alpha   90.00
_cell.angle_beta   90.00
_cell.angle_gamma   90.00
#
_symmetry.space_group_name_H-M   'P 1'
#
loop_
_entity.id
_entity.type
_entity.pdbx_description
1 polymer ?
#
loop_
_entity_poly.entity_id
_entity_poly.type
_entity_poly.pdbx_seq_one_letter_code
_entity_poly.pdbx_strand_id
1 'polypeptide(L)'
;MFTRVAAVVALVASKISPDLAFGGTFAPFAAIGTSPFALLAMLAVMMIATANVRHALRLRATRLAVELESRTEIERLALVARRTTNAVVITDADRRIVWVNEGFTRITGYTLDEVRGRAPGSMLQGPRTDPAAVTRMREALQRQEGCRVEIANYSKDGREYILDIEIQPLRDALGNVTGFMAIETDITESVRAREEIAATARRLSLVVAGADLGTWEWNLETNELLFNDRWSTMLGYSPIELGRHLHVWQRLLHPEDRVRVERTLHDHLEGRSDIYRVELRLLRKDGSYAWVLDAGKVSERDASGRPLRMSGIHLDIHDRQERRELERLNALLGEQNRKLEEMSERAHRFVDDVSHEFRTPLTVIKEFNAIIAKGLGGPVTEQQSEWLRMVDVAATDLNQLVEDFLDSSKLRAGRLRVDRRACSAQVVLDGVSRRISRKAASRGIAIRTEMEPGVPDFFGDEEKVRRIVMNLVTNAVKFSPDGGEVRVSVRPTGMGDVEFVVTDHGPGLMPGDRTRLFERFRQLPNALAPSVKGFGLGLNIAHQLVWLNLGAISVESEYGKGARFSFTVPTADPAIVIDRFFARLAEREERPERLAMLRILPSRVDTSIEELRGLVVASTRAADIVLPVHDGAALVAFGPCEDAEGWSNRLLDRLQQLGVRDSGVRVEIIGSWEYPSLSTEARDAIAHEVSAELAHAA
;
A
#
# COMPACT_ATOMS: atom_id res chain seq x y z
N MET A 1 -22.98 11.03 7.06
CA MET A 1 -21.57 10.58 7.21
C MET A 1 -20.89 10.49 5.86
N PHE A 2 -21.50 9.93 4.85
CA PHE A 2 -20.98 9.80 3.47
C PHE A 2 -20.61 11.13 2.79
N THR A 3 -21.39 12.17 2.99
CA THR A 3 -21.14 13.51 2.42
C THR A 3 -19.90 14.22 2.98
N ARG A 4 -19.51 13.95 4.24
CA ARG A 4 -18.31 14.54 4.85
C ARG A 4 -17.03 13.83 4.41
N VAL A 5 -17.08 12.53 4.14
CA VAL A 5 -15.92 11.74 3.63
C VAL A 5 -15.67 12.07 2.17
N ALA A 6 -16.72 12.23 1.36
CA ALA A 6 -16.59 12.67 -0.03
C ALA A 6 -15.99 14.08 -0.15
N ALA A 7 -16.31 15.00 0.78
CA ALA A 7 -15.74 16.33 0.80
C ALA A 7 -14.23 16.35 1.16
N VAL A 8 -13.79 15.48 2.07
CA VAL A 8 -12.36 15.36 2.44
C VAL A 8 -11.56 14.71 1.30
N VAL A 9 -12.11 13.69 0.64
CA VAL A 9 -11.48 13.07 -0.54
C VAL A 9 -11.41 14.06 -1.71
N ALA A 10 -12.45 14.87 -1.92
CA ALA A 10 -12.45 15.92 -2.93
C ALA A 10 -11.44 17.05 -2.62
N LEU A 11 -11.26 17.40 -1.34
CA LEU A 11 -10.32 18.45 -0.89
C LEU A 11 -8.85 17.98 -1.03
N VAL A 12 -8.57 16.69 -0.81
CA VAL A 12 -7.24 16.10 -1.02
C VAL A 12 -6.95 15.94 -2.52
N ALA A 13 -7.92 15.52 -3.31
CA ALA A 13 -7.78 15.40 -4.75
C ALA A 13 -7.56 16.77 -5.44
N SER A 14 -8.22 17.85 -4.99
CA SER A 14 -8.03 19.20 -5.54
C SER A 14 -6.67 19.83 -5.23
N LYS A 15 -5.96 19.36 -4.18
CA LYS A 15 -4.60 19.79 -3.86
C LYS A 15 -3.52 19.02 -4.63
N ILE A 16 -3.87 17.88 -5.24
CA ILE A 16 -2.92 17.04 -5.99
C ILE A 16 -2.97 17.33 -7.50
N SER A 17 -4.04 17.93 -8.00
CA SER A 17 -4.13 18.28 -9.42
C SER A 17 -5.00 19.54 -9.60
N PRO A 18 -4.41 20.71 -9.87
CA PRO A 18 -5.14 21.98 -10.01
C PRO A 18 -6.06 22.09 -11.24
N ASP A 19 -5.99 21.16 -12.18
CA ASP A 19 -6.62 21.28 -13.51
C ASP A 19 -8.00 20.61 -13.64
N LEU A 20 -8.62 20.17 -12.54
CA LEU A 20 -9.98 19.61 -12.56
C LEU A 20 -11.01 20.59 -11.98
N ALA A 21 -11.25 21.68 -12.70
CA ALA A 21 -12.41 22.54 -12.46
C ALA A 21 -13.67 21.88 -13.03
N PHE A 22 -14.52 21.34 -12.18
CA PHE A 22 -15.83 20.81 -12.57
C PHE A 22 -16.89 21.89 -12.50
N GLY A 23 -17.28 22.37 -13.68
CA GLY A 23 -18.58 22.99 -13.90
C GLY A 23 -19.62 21.94 -14.25
N GLY A 24 -20.66 21.85 -13.44
CA GLY A 24 -21.97 21.34 -13.87
C GLY A 24 -22.23 19.85 -13.82
N THR A 25 -23.24 19.51 -13.04
CA THR A 25 -24.12 18.34 -13.09
C THR A 25 -23.55 16.97 -12.73
N PHE A 26 -24.18 16.38 -11.73
CA PHE A 26 -24.05 14.98 -11.30
C PHE A 26 -24.00 14.02 -12.50
N ALA A 27 -22.81 13.54 -12.81
CA ALA A 27 -22.60 12.35 -13.61
C ALA A 27 -21.86 11.31 -12.77
N PRO A 28 -22.10 10.01 -13.00
CA PRO A 28 -21.95 8.99 -12.00
C PRO A 28 -20.49 8.70 -11.68
N PHE A 29 -20.24 8.33 -10.43
CA PHE A 29 -19.00 7.87 -9.80
C PHE A 29 -18.27 6.68 -10.50
N ALA A 30 -18.53 6.47 -11.76
CA ALA A 30 -17.88 5.43 -12.57
C ALA A 30 -16.51 5.83 -13.15
N ALA A 31 -16.05 7.08 -12.95
CA ALA A 31 -14.81 7.58 -13.55
C ALA A 31 -13.64 7.77 -12.57
N ILE A 32 -13.82 7.43 -11.26
CA ILE A 32 -12.68 7.25 -10.35
C ILE A 32 -12.27 5.77 -10.41
N GLY A 33 -12.17 5.27 -11.62
CA GLY A 33 -11.52 4.02 -11.94
C GLY A 33 -10.03 4.17 -11.62
N THR A 34 -9.60 3.46 -10.59
CA THR A 34 -8.30 2.77 -10.59
C THR A 34 -7.06 3.56 -11.03
N SER A 35 -6.92 4.81 -10.64
CA SER A 35 -5.60 5.42 -10.75
C SER A 35 -4.70 4.78 -9.70
N PRO A 36 -3.64 4.06 -10.09
CA PRO A 36 -2.70 3.42 -9.16
C PRO A 36 -2.05 4.43 -8.21
N PHE A 37 -2.03 5.70 -8.57
CA PHE A 37 -1.56 6.81 -7.72
C PHE A 37 -2.50 7.12 -6.54
N ALA A 38 -3.80 7.01 -6.70
CA ALA A 38 -4.75 7.22 -5.59
C ALA A 38 -4.66 6.07 -4.57
N LEU A 39 -4.49 4.83 -5.04
CA LEU A 39 -4.29 3.64 -4.20
C LEU A 39 -2.96 3.70 -3.44
N LEU A 40 -1.88 4.13 -4.10
CA LEU A 40 -0.57 4.31 -3.47
C LEU A 40 -0.55 5.44 -2.44
N ALA A 41 -1.18 6.56 -2.74
CA ALA A 41 -1.29 7.69 -1.81
C ALA A 41 -2.06 7.30 -0.54
N MET A 42 -3.12 6.53 -0.68
CA MET A 42 -3.91 6.02 0.45
C MET A 42 -3.17 4.96 1.27
N LEU A 43 -2.42 4.05 0.65
CA LEU A 43 -1.55 3.08 1.32
C LEU A 43 -0.43 3.76 2.12
N ALA A 44 0.18 4.81 1.58
CA ALA A 44 1.23 5.57 2.26
C ALA A 44 0.71 6.28 3.52
N VAL A 45 -0.47 6.91 3.48
CA VAL A 45 -1.09 7.60 4.62
C VAL A 45 -1.42 6.64 5.77
N MET A 46 -1.84 5.39 5.53
CA MET A 46 -2.15 4.40 6.60
C MET A 46 -0.91 3.77 7.24
N MET A 47 0.18 3.57 6.50
CA MET A 47 1.41 3.05 7.09
C MET A 47 2.03 4.03 8.10
N ILE A 48 1.92 5.31 7.90
CA ILE A 48 2.43 6.36 8.79
C ILE A 48 1.62 6.45 10.10
N ALA A 49 0.31 6.27 10.09
CA ALA A 49 -0.56 6.36 11.27
C ALA A 49 -0.35 5.22 12.31
N THR A 50 -0.02 3.99 11.88
CA THR A 50 0.17 2.86 12.83
C THR A 50 1.53 2.84 13.53
N ALA A 51 2.59 3.52 13.00
CA ALA A 51 3.90 3.63 13.68
C ALA A 51 3.82 4.51 14.94
N ASN A 52 3.05 5.59 14.89
CA ASN A 52 2.93 6.56 15.99
C ASN A 52 2.17 6.03 17.21
N VAL A 53 1.24 5.08 17.04
CA VAL A 53 0.52 4.47 18.18
C VAL A 53 1.41 3.60 19.05
N ARG A 54 2.29 2.79 18.45
CA ARG A 54 3.18 1.89 19.24
C ARG A 54 4.22 2.66 20.06
N HIS A 55 4.71 3.77 19.52
CA HIS A 55 5.69 4.61 20.23
C HIS A 55 5.07 5.24 21.49
N ALA A 56 3.84 5.75 21.40
CA ALA A 56 3.11 6.39 22.50
C ALA A 56 2.82 5.50 23.71
N LEU A 57 2.50 4.23 23.48
CA LEU A 57 2.18 3.32 24.59
C LEU A 57 3.43 2.89 25.39
N ARG A 58 4.57 2.72 24.73
CA ARG A 58 5.83 2.35 25.40
C ARG A 58 6.34 3.46 26.36
N LEU A 59 6.21 4.71 25.99
CA LEU A 59 6.66 5.85 26.78
C LEU A 59 5.83 6.13 28.04
N ARG A 60 4.57 5.70 28.05
CA ARG A 60 3.68 5.91 29.21
C ARG A 60 3.93 4.92 30.35
N ALA A 61 4.23 3.66 30.03
CA ALA A 61 4.43 2.60 31.03
C ALA A 61 5.71 2.80 31.86
N THR A 62 6.77 3.38 31.28
CA THR A 62 8.07 3.58 31.97
C THR A 62 8.09 4.75 32.95
N ARG A 63 7.22 5.74 32.82
CA ARG A 63 7.20 6.93 33.69
C ARG A 63 6.51 6.69 35.04
N LEU A 64 5.44 5.92 35.08
CA LEU A 64 4.69 5.64 36.31
C LEU A 64 5.50 4.85 37.36
N ALA A 65 6.43 3.95 36.93
CA ALA A 65 7.26 3.17 37.83
C ALA A 65 8.33 4.00 38.56
N VAL A 66 8.82 5.03 37.91
CA VAL A 66 9.95 5.86 38.39
C VAL A 66 9.53 6.95 39.36
N GLU A 67 8.34 7.53 39.23
CA GLU A 67 7.83 8.57 40.12
C GLU A 67 7.50 8.08 41.54
N LEU A 68 7.12 6.78 41.67
CA LEU A 68 6.77 6.21 42.98
C LEU A 68 7.98 5.85 43.84
N GLU A 69 9.10 5.44 43.22
CA GLU A 69 10.29 4.95 43.93
C GLU A 69 11.11 6.07 44.54
N SER A 70 11.17 7.21 43.87
CA SER A 70 11.98 8.37 44.26
C SER A 70 11.49 9.12 45.52
N ARG A 71 10.18 9.16 45.76
CA ARG A 71 9.57 9.93 46.83
C ARG A 71 9.75 9.31 48.22
N THR A 72 9.74 8.00 48.28
CA THR A 72 9.82 7.25 49.55
C THR A 72 11.23 7.20 50.11
N GLU A 73 12.24 7.30 49.25
CA GLU A 73 13.64 7.22 49.61
C GLU A 73 14.16 8.53 50.24
N ILE A 74 13.73 9.68 49.70
CA ILE A 74 14.13 11.01 50.19
C ILE A 74 13.67 11.29 51.64
N GLU A 75 12.47 10.82 52.01
CA GLU A 75 11.92 10.99 53.36
C GLU A 75 12.66 10.18 54.44
N ARG A 76 13.13 8.95 54.08
CA ARG A 76 13.90 8.11 54.98
C ARG A 76 15.26 8.69 55.34
N LEU A 77 15.91 9.31 54.36
CA LEU A 77 17.28 9.81 54.52
C LEU A 77 17.39 11.03 55.44
N ALA A 78 16.39 11.91 55.42
CA ALA A 78 16.36 13.09 56.29
C ALA A 78 16.24 12.72 57.78
N LEU A 79 15.69 11.55 58.09
CA LEU A 79 15.50 11.12 59.50
C LEU A 79 16.77 10.50 60.10
N VAL A 80 17.58 9.85 59.24
CA VAL A 80 18.76 9.11 59.67
C VAL A 80 19.92 10.05 59.98
N ALA A 81 20.06 11.16 59.24
CA ALA A 81 21.12 12.15 59.42
C ALA A 81 21.14 12.82 60.83
N ARG A 82 20.09 12.69 61.62
CA ARG A 82 19.96 13.40 62.94
C ARG A 82 20.47 12.62 64.14
N ARG A 83 20.86 11.34 63.99
CA ARG A 83 21.18 10.50 65.15
C ARG A 83 22.61 9.95 65.22
N THR A 84 23.48 10.37 64.31
CA THR A 84 24.88 9.92 64.35
C THR A 84 25.68 10.67 65.39
N THR A 85 26.23 9.95 66.33
CA THR A 85 27.21 10.46 67.29
C THR A 85 28.59 10.10 66.78
N ASN A 86 29.47 11.11 66.72
CA ASN A 86 30.82 10.97 66.21
C ASN A 86 31.69 10.11 67.16
N ALA A 87 32.53 9.28 66.54
CA ALA A 87 33.64 8.68 67.29
C ALA A 87 34.73 9.69 67.48
N VAL A 88 35.33 9.61 68.61
CA VAL A 88 36.52 10.42 68.94
C VAL A 88 37.63 9.47 69.29
N VAL A 89 38.79 9.63 68.65
CA VAL A 89 40.01 8.85 68.91
C VAL A 89 41.12 9.82 69.28
N ILE A 90 41.78 9.56 70.40
CA ILE A 90 42.94 10.28 70.77
C ILE A 90 44.13 9.34 70.73
N THR A 91 45.21 9.76 70.10
CA THR A 91 46.45 9.01 70.00
C THR A 91 47.61 9.81 70.68
N ASP A 92 48.66 9.11 71.02
CA ASP A 92 49.93 9.71 71.40
C ASP A 92 50.70 10.26 70.15
N ALA A 93 51.88 10.79 70.38
CA ALA A 93 52.73 11.34 69.34
C ALA A 93 53.22 10.25 68.35
N ASP A 94 53.30 9.01 68.82
CA ASP A 94 53.63 7.84 67.99
C ASP A 94 52.39 7.28 67.23
N ARG A 95 51.24 7.99 67.29
CA ARG A 95 50.01 7.68 66.64
C ARG A 95 49.36 6.37 67.14
N ARG A 96 49.63 6.04 68.47
CA ARG A 96 48.98 4.89 69.12
C ARG A 96 47.79 5.37 69.93
N ILE A 97 46.68 4.62 69.85
CA ILE A 97 45.41 4.96 70.53
C ILE A 97 45.61 5.04 72.01
N VAL A 98 45.28 6.20 72.60
CA VAL A 98 45.26 6.46 74.04
C VAL A 98 43.82 6.37 74.58
N TRP A 99 42.86 6.89 73.79
CA TRP A 99 41.50 6.97 74.25
C TRP A 99 40.56 6.95 73.08
N VAL A 100 39.35 6.33 73.24
CA VAL A 100 38.24 6.37 72.32
C VAL A 100 36.94 6.55 73.10
N ASN A 101 35.92 7.14 72.41
CA ASN A 101 34.60 7.31 73.04
C ASN A 101 33.69 6.09 72.74
N GLU A 102 32.46 6.09 73.34
CA GLU A 102 31.43 5.07 73.03
C GLU A 102 31.01 5.09 71.56
N GLY A 103 31.11 6.25 70.93
CA GLY A 103 30.89 6.40 69.50
C GLY A 103 31.83 5.50 68.68
N PHE A 104 33.13 5.53 69.03
CA PHE A 104 34.12 4.66 68.42
C PHE A 104 33.75 3.16 68.58
N THR A 105 33.43 2.77 69.85
CA THR A 105 33.06 1.37 70.12
C THR A 105 31.83 0.99 69.43
N ARG A 106 30.86 1.87 69.35
CA ARG A 106 29.60 1.61 68.62
C ARG A 106 29.83 1.48 67.12
N ILE A 107 30.70 2.32 66.55
CA ILE A 107 30.95 2.29 65.07
C ILE A 107 31.88 1.14 64.74
N THR A 108 32.94 0.91 65.46
CA THR A 108 34.00 -0.03 65.10
C THR A 108 33.82 -1.41 65.73
N GLY A 109 33.01 -1.56 66.78
CA GLY A 109 32.85 -2.78 67.56
C GLY A 109 34.06 -3.09 68.49
N TYR A 110 35.09 -2.29 68.50
CA TYR A 110 36.25 -2.46 69.38
C TYR A 110 36.11 -1.63 70.69
N THR A 111 36.45 -2.25 71.78
CA THR A 111 36.55 -1.55 73.08
C THR A 111 37.88 -0.87 73.22
N LEU A 112 37.99 0.14 74.08
CA LEU A 112 39.27 0.85 74.40
C LEU A 112 40.36 -0.14 74.79
N ASP A 113 40.06 -1.15 75.62
CA ASP A 113 41.07 -2.07 76.10
C ASP A 113 41.64 -2.97 74.96
N GLU A 114 40.90 -3.19 73.93
CA GLU A 114 41.37 -3.98 72.80
C GLU A 114 42.22 -3.17 71.78
N VAL A 115 42.03 -1.85 71.75
CA VAL A 115 42.72 -0.95 70.79
C VAL A 115 43.83 -0.09 71.39
N ARG A 116 43.86 0.06 72.70
CA ARG A 116 44.87 0.88 73.38
C ARG A 116 46.29 0.48 72.98
N GLY A 117 47.11 1.48 72.62
CA GLY A 117 48.49 1.28 72.19
C GLY A 117 48.68 0.79 70.75
N ARG A 118 47.58 0.53 69.98
CA ARG A 118 47.64 0.13 68.58
C ARG A 118 47.49 1.36 67.69
N ALA A 119 48.03 1.30 66.51
CA ALA A 119 47.73 2.28 65.43
C ALA A 119 46.39 2.05 64.82
N PRO A 120 45.49 3.05 64.71
CA PRO A 120 44.13 2.87 64.15
C PRO A 120 44.13 2.21 62.76
N GLY A 121 45.00 2.65 61.85
CA GLY A 121 45.04 2.13 60.45
C GLY A 121 45.46 0.69 60.37
N SER A 122 46.09 0.10 61.35
CA SER A 122 46.50 -1.31 61.35
C SER A 122 45.31 -2.28 61.61
N MET A 123 44.19 -1.76 62.09
CA MET A 123 43.06 -2.55 62.54
C MET A 123 41.80 -2.25 61.75
N LEU A 124 41.68 -0.99 61.30
CA LEU A 124 40.42 -0.53 60.67
C LEU A 124 40.49 -0.45 59.15
N GLN A 125 41.66 -0.50 58.55
CA GLN A 125 41.84 -0.50 57.10
C GLN A 125 41.62 -1.89 56.51
N GLY A 126 41.14 -1.94 55.29
CA GLY A 126 40.82 -3.18 54.61
C GLY A 126 40.83 -3.06 53.09
N PRO A 127 40.29 -4.02 52.37
CA PRO A 127 40.44 -4.18 50.89
C PRO A 127 40.00 -2.96 50.06
N ARG A 128 39.02 -2.20 50.53
CA ARG A 128 38.49 -1.03 49.82
C ARG A 128 38.98 0.30 50.42
N THR A 129 39.88 0.28 51.40
CA THR A 129 40.49 1.50 51.89
C THR A 129 41.34 2.16 50.83
N ASP A 130 41.05 3.43 50.49
CA ASP A 130 41.78 4.17 49.47
C ASP A 130 43.26 4.39 49.87
N PRO A 131 44.21 3.78 49.14
CA PRO A 131 45.64 3.94 49.44
C PRO A 131 46.11 5.41 49.35
N ALA A 132 45.47 6.19 48.45
CA ALA A 132 45.81 7.60 48.28
C ALA A 132 45.35 8.43 49.47
N ALA A 133 44.19 8.15 50.07
CA ALA A 133 43.70 8.78 51.31
C ALA A 133 44.59 8.43 52.48
N VAL A 134 44.99 7.14 52.57
CA VAL A 134 45.97 6.72 53.64
C VAL A 134 47.31 7.43 53.49
N THR A 135 47.81 7.61 52.30
CA THR A 135 49.09 8.32 52.04
C THR A 135 48.97 9.78 52.39
N ARG A 136 47.91 10.49 51.98
CA ARG A 136 47.66 11.91 52.36
C ARG A 136 47.62 12.10 53.87
N MET A 137 46.91 11.24 54.58
CA MET A 137 46.80 11.29 56.05
C MET A 137 48.16 11.03 56.67
N ARG A 138 48.91 10.03 56.21
CA ARG A 138 50.28 9.74 56.76
C ARG A 138 51.23 10.89 56.57
N GLU A 139 51.24 11.51 55.38
CA GLU A 139 52.12 12.68 55.14
C GLU A 139 51.75 13.90 55.97
N ALA A 140 50.45 14.20 56.11
CA ALA A 140 50.04 15.32 57.02
C ALA A 140 50.44 15.08 58.45
N LEU A 141 50.24 13.88 59.00
CA LEU A 141 50.64 13.51 60.34
C LEU A 141 52.16 13.54 60.54
N GLN A 142 52.96 13.19 59.52
CA GLN A 142 54.41 13.33 59.54
C GLN A 142 54.84 14.79 59.59
N ARG A 143 54.13 15.70 58.92
CA ARG A 143 54.39 17.16 59.03
C ARG A 143 53.75 17.79 60.27
N GLN A 144 53.15 16.97 61.13
CA GLN A 144 52.45 17.46 62.34
C GLN A 144 51.31 18.43 61.99
N GLU A 145 50.69 18.25 60.87
CA GLU A 145 49.55 19.05 60.37
C GLU A 145 48.25 18.31 60.59
N GLY A 146 47.14 19.05 60.68
CA GLY A 146 45.80 18.49 60.66
C GLY A 146 45.42 18.05 59.25
N CYS A 147 44.58 17.09 59.19
CA CYS A 147 44.02 16.66 57.90
C CYS A 147 42.58 16.20 58.05
N ARG A 148 41.83 16.28 56.93
CA ARG A 148 40.49 15.72 56.83
C ARG A 148 40.44 14.80 55.63
N VAL A 149 39.93 13.56 55.82
CA VAL A 149 39.84 12.58 54.77
C VAL A 149 38.58 11.71 54.94
N GLU A 150 37.96 11.41 53.86
CA GLU A 150 36.95 10.35 53.81
C GLU A 150 37.66 9.03 53.51
N ILE A 151 37.39 8.00 54.31
CA ILE A 151 38.07 6.72 54.20
C ILE A 151 37.14 5.57 54.56
N ALA A 152 37.20 4.48 53.75
CA ALA A 152 36.51 3.25 54.06
C ALA A 152 37.33 2.45 55.11
N ASN A 153 36.68 2.08 56.21
CA ASN A 153 37.21 1.28 57.29
C ASN A 153 36.35 0.01 57.53
N TYR A 154 36.86 -0.89 58.34
CA TYR A 154 36.20 -2.17 58.66
C TYR A 154 36.12 -2.31 60.18
N SER A 155 34.93 -2.64 60.67
CA SER A 155 34.65 -2.94 62.06
C SER A 155 35.19 -4.33 62.45
N LYS A 156 35.18 -4.62 63.74
CA LYS A 156 35.68 -5.88 64.34
C LYS A 156 35.03 -7.10 63.75
N ASP A 157 33.76 -7.01 63.36
CA ASP A 157 32.97 -8.06 62.73
C ASP A 157 33.12 -8.08 61.19
N GLY A 158 34.03 -7.25 60.65
CA GLY A 158 34.30 -7.16 59.22
C GLY A 158 33.35 -6.27 58.46
N ARG A 159 32.44 -5.56 59.10
CA ARG A 159 31.53 -4.62 58.46
C ARG A 159 32.29 -3.41 57.94
N GLU A 160 32.14 -3.10 56.68
CA GLU A 160 32.66 -1.89 56.03
C GLU A 160 31.82 -0.68 56.43
N TYR A 161 32.49 0.39 56.79
CA TYR A 161 31.90 1.71 57.06
C TYR A 161 32.80 2.82 56.53
N ILE A 162 32.22 3.97 56.22
CA ILE A 162 32.94 5.12 55.68
C ILE A 162 32.94 6.23 56.73
N LEU A 163 34.13 6.68 57.04
CA LEU A 163 34.30 7.76 57.95
C LEU A 163 34.76 9.05 57.27
N ASP A 164 34.17 10.15 57.64
CA ASP A 164 34.79 11.47 57.50
C ASP A 164 35.64 11.72 58.77
N ILE A 165 36.95 11.60 58.61
CA ILE A 165 37.90 11.71 59.65
C ILE A 165 38.57 13.08 59.59
N GLU A 166 38.38 13.87 60.62
CA GLU A 166 39.13 15.10 60.84
C GLU A 166 40.17 14.85 61.94
N ILE A 167 41.45 14.94 61.59
CA ILE A 167 42.56 14.74 62.52
C ILE A 167 43.20 16.08 62.76
N GLN A 168 43.39 16.39 64.04
CA GLN A 168 44.08 17.60 64.49
C GLN A 168 45.19 17.20 65.44
N PRO A 169 46.37 17.81 65.29
CA PRO A 169 47.45 17.61 66.25
C PRO A 169 47.12 18.26 67.61
N LEU A 170 47.28 17.51 68.67
CA LEU A 170 47.20 18.01 70.03
C LEU A 170 48.55 18.51 70.40
N ARG A 171 48.59 19.78 70.85
CA ARG A 171 49.87 20.46 71.26
C ARG A 171 49.82 20.82 72.68
N ASP A 172 51.03 20.79 73.36
CA ASP A 172 51.21 21.30 74.70
C ASP A 172 51.29 22.85 74.71
N ALA A 173 51.42 23.42 75.89
CA ALA A 173 51.54 24.87 76.09
C ALA A 173 52.83 25.48 75.46
N LEU A 174 53.78 24.67 75.08
CA LEU A 174 55.01 25.03 74.38
C LEU A 174 54.99 24.84 72.92
N GLY A 175 53.81 24.28 72.36
CA GLY A 175 53.62 24.08 70.96
C GLY A 175 54.08 22.70 70.39
N ASN A 176 54.65 21.86 71.30
CA ASN A 176 55.06 20.52 70.84
C ASN A 176 53.82 19.58 70.63
N VAL A 177 53.86 18.75 69.64
CA VAL A 177 52.79 17.77 69.42
C VAL A 177 52.86 16.68 70.47
N THR A 178 51.84 16.57 71.30
CA THR A 178 51.67 15.55 72.32
C THR A 178 50.86 14.34 71.86
N GLY A 179 50.14 14.48 70.71
CA GLY A 179 49.31 13.45 70.18
C GLY A 179 48.43 14.01 69.05
N PHE A 180 47.49 13.21 68.64
CA PHE A 180 46.50 13.61 67.61
C PHE A 180 45.09 13.25 68.10
N MET A 181 44.12 14.09 67.80
CA MET A 181 42.71 13.84 67.98
C MET A 181 42.06 13.66 66.62
N ALA A 182 41.37 12.55 66.45
CA ALA A 182 40.53 12.32 65.32
C ALA A 182 39.07 12.44 65.76
N ILE A 183 38.30 13.22 65.02
CA ILE A 183 36.86 13.23 65.09
C ILE A 183 36.38 12.45 63.85
N GLU A 184 35.69 11.37 64.08
CA GLU A 184 35.27 10.45 63.05
C GLU A 184 33.75 10.43 63.01
N THR A 185 33.19 10.88 61.89
CA THR A 185 31.76 10.87 61.64
C THR A 185 31.48 9.70 60.73
N ASP A 186 30.65 8.79 61.21
CA ASP A 186 30.15 7.72 60.30
C ASP A 186 29.23 8.38 59.28
N ILE A 187 29.74 8.44 58.08
CA ILE A 187 29.04 8.98 56.93
C ILE A 187 28.57 7.85 55.99
N THR A 188 28.66 6.61 56.45
CA THR A 188 28.35 5.42 55.65
C THR A 188 26.94 5.52 55.06
N GLU A 189 25.95 5.86 55.88
CA GLU A 189 24.59 5.99 55.45
C GLU A 189 24.42 7.18 54.50
N SER A 190 25.10 8.29 54.80
CA SER A 190 25.06 9.48 53.93
C SER A 190 25.69 9.23 52.55
N VAL A 191 26.83 8.52 52.52
CA VAL A 191 27.51 8.17 51.26
C VAL A 191 26.66 7.21 50.47
N ARG A 192 26.18 6.14 51.09
CA ARG A 192 25.28 5.16 50.45
C ARG A 192 24.03 5.82 49.90
N ALA A 193 23.41 6.70 50.68
CA ALA A 193 22.23 7.43 50.25
C ALA A 193 22.47 8.33 49.02
N ARG A 194 23.60 9.04 49.01
CA ARG A 194 24.00 9.88 47.87
C ARG A 194 24.23 9.03 46.63
N GLU A 195 24.89 7.89 46.77
CA GLU A 195 25.16 6.97 45.69
C GLU A 195 23.84 6.39 45.16
N GLU A 196 22.90 6.04 46.03
CA GLU A 196 21.59 5.50 45.68
C GLU A 196 20.71 6.55 45.00
N ILE A 197 20.64 7.78 45.52
CA ILE A 197 19.95 8.90 44.85
C ILE A 197 20.56 9.17 43.49
N ALA A 198 21.89 9.22 43.39
CA ALA A 198 22.58 9.44 42.13
C ALA A 198 22.35 8.28 41.15
N ALA A 199 22.33 7.04 41.63
CA ALA A 199 22.00 5.87 40.80
C ALA A 199 20.56 5.90 40.36
N THR A 200 19.62 6.25 41.25
CA THR A 200 18.18 6.36 40.92
C THR A 200 17.93 7.50 39.94
N ALA A 201 18.55 8.69 40.20
CA ALA A 201 18.45 9.80 39.26
C ALA A 201 19.02 9.46 37.86
N ARG A 202 20.18 8.78 37.82
CA ARG A 202 20.74 8.28 36.54
C ARG A 202 19.80 7.28 35.87
N ARG A 203 19.25 6.33 36.63
CA ARG A 203 18.32 5.35 36.11
C ARG A 203 17.06 6.01 35.53
N LEU A 204 16.51 7.00 36.24
CA LEU A 204 15.36 7.80 35.78
C LEU A 204 15.69 8.58 34.50
N SER A 205 16.82 9.27 34.49
CA SER A 205 17.26 10.02 33.31
C SER A 205 17.43 9.11 32.08
N LEU A 206 18.02 7.91 32.29
CA LEU A 206 18.15 6.93 31.20
C LEU A 206 16.81 6.41 30.70
N VAL A 207 15.85 6.19 31.60
CA VAL A 207 14.50 5.76 31.22
C VAL A 207 13.77 6.84 30.41
N VAL A 208 13.80 8.08 30.88
CA VAL A 208 13.20 9.23 30.20
C VAL A 208 13.84 9.44 28.81
N ALA A 209 15.16 9.36 28.74
CA ALA A 209 15.92 9.52 27.51
C ALA A 209 15.70 8.36 26.56
N GLY A 210 15.72 7.11 27.07
CA GLY A 210 15.49 5.92 26.24
C GLY A 210 14.06 5.77 25.74
N ALA A 211 13.12 6.36 26.46
CA ALA A 211 11.71 6.39 26.07
C ALA A 211 11.33 7.62 25.22
N ASP A 212 12.30 8.47 24.91
CA ASP A 212 12.15 9.65 24.03
C ASP A 212 11.03 10.62 24.48
N LEU A 213 10.93 10.86 25.82
CA LEU A 213 9.87 11.66 26.43
C LEU A 213 10.25 13.12 26.60
N GLY A 214 9.39 14.01 26.13
CA GLY A 214 9.34 15.39 26.63
C GLY A 214 8.72 15.40 28.03
N THR A 215 9.46 15.91 29.03
CA THR A 215 8.91 16.11 30.38
C THR A 215 8.65 17.58 30.62
N TRP A 216 7.60 17.87 31.39
CA TRP A 216 7.26 19.22 31.74
C TRP A 216 6.82 19.29 33.22
N GLU A 217 7.09 20.43 33.85
CA GLU A 217 6.63 20.79 35.18
C GLU A 217 6.11 22.22 35.16
N TRP A 218 4.88 22.40 35.61
CA TRP A 218 4.22 23.68 35.65
C TRP A 218 4.00 24.12 37.10
N ASN A 219 4.50 25.30 37.44
CA ASN A 219 4.17 26.00 38.69
C ASN A 219 2.90 26.85 38.42
N LEU A 220 1.79 26.51 39.08
CA LEU A 220 0.51 27.17 38.88
C LEU A 220 0.42 28.57 39.46
N GLU A 221 1.29 28.92 40.42
CA GLU A 221 1.30 30.25 41.01
C GLU A 221 2.06 31.26 40.15
N THR A 222 3.24 30.87 39.68
CA THR A 222 4.11 31.73 38.86
C THR A 222 3.89 31.62 37.38
N ASN A 223 3.14 30.58 36.91
CA ASN A 223 3.02 30.19 35.55
C ASN A 223 4.37 29.86 34.90
N GLU A 224 5.37 29.51 35.65
CA GLU A 224 6.64 29.01 35.15
C GLU A 224 6.45 27.56 34.65
N LEU A 225 6.95 27.28 33.43
CA LEU A 225 6.94 25.97 32.83
C LEU A 225 8.38 25.52 32.60
N LEU A 226 8.78 24.46 33.28
CA LEU A 226 10.08 23.80 33.09
C LEU A 226 9.87 22.59 32.20
N PHE A 227 10.76 22.37 31.24
CA PHE A 227 10.70 21.20 30.34
C PHE A 227 12.13 20.73 30.01
N ASN A 228 12.25 19.43 29.65
CA ASN A 228 13.51 18.87 29.17
C ASN A 228 13.76 19.21 27.70
N ASP A 229 14.98 18.94 27.22
CA ASP A 229 15.37 19.24 25.83
C ASP A 229 14.49 18.51 24.80
N ARG A 230 14.04 17.29 25.11
CA ARG A 230 13.19 16.52 24.20
C ARG A 230 11.85 17.20 23.95
N TRP A 231 11.29 17.89 24.96
CA TRP A 231 10.02 18.62 24.80
C TRP A 231 10.10 19.68 23.68
N SER A 232 11.21 20.37 23.56
CA SER A 232 11.42 21.40 22.53
C SER A 232 11.87 20.79 21.20
N THR A 233 12.78 19.81 21.25
CA THR A 233 13.36 19.22 20.03
C THR A 233 12.37 18.37 19.24
N MET A 234 11.37 17.75 19.88
CA MET A 234 10.27 17.05 19.17
C MET A 234 9.45 17.99 18.28
N LEU A 235 9.43 19.28 18.60
CA LEU A 235 8.75 20.31 17.83
C LEU A 235 9.71 21.07 16.90
N GLY A 236 10.99 20.68 16.84
CA GLY A 236 12.01 21.31 15.98
C GLY A 236 12.60 22.60 16.53
N TYR A 237 12.33 22.96 17.78
CA TYR A 237 12.92 24.13 18.46
C TYR A 237 14.15 23.72 19.25
N SER A 238 15.11 24.64 19.38
CA SER A 238 16.14 24.48 20.39
C SER A 238 15.60 24.88 21.79
N PRO A 239 16.14 24.31 22.89
CA PRO A 239 15.67 24.63 24.25
C PRO A 239 15.74 26.12 24.59
N ILE A 240 16.66 26.87 23.96
CA ILE A 240 16.88 28.31 24.22
C ILE A 240 15.84 29.18 23.50
N GLU A 241 15.27 28.70 22.40
CA GLU A 241 14.30 29.49 21.60
C GLU A 241 12.92 29.58 22.28
N LEU A 242 12.62 28.66 23.15
CA LEU A 242 11.35 28.61 23.89
C LEU A 242 11.55 29.18 25.29
N GLY A 243 10.72 30.11 25.68
CA GLY A 243 10.72 30.66 27.05
C GLY A 243 10.13 29.66 28.04
N ARG A 244 10.36 29.91 29.33
CA ARG A 244 9.89 29.07 30.44
C ARG A 244 8.56 29.56 31.04
N HIS A 245 7.58 29.79 30.21
CA HIS A 245 6.28 30.27 30.66
C HIS A 245 5.15 29.55 29.97
N LEU A 246 4.06 29.27 30.65
CA LEU A 246 2.89 28.52 30.16
C LEU A 246 2.35 29.06 28.83
N HIS A 247 2.41 30.38 28.59
CA HIS A 247 1.94 30.98 27.34
C HIS A 247 2.64 30.42 26.08
N VAL A 248 3.86 29.87 26.22
CA VAL A 248 4.57 29.23 25.08
C VAL A 248 3.83 28.01 24.60
N TRP A 249 3.44 27.14 25.52
CA TRP A 249 2.63 25.96 25.20
C TRP A 249 1.27 26.36 24.62
N GLN A 250 0.61 27.37 25.23
CA GLN A 250 -0.68 27.87 24.73
C GLN A 250 -0.61 28.43 23.32
N ARG A 251 0.50 29.09 22.95
CA ARG A 251 0.74 29.62 21.60
C ARG A 251 0.95 28.51 20.56
N LEU A 252 1.62 27.44 20.96
CA LEU A 252 1.87 26.30 20.09
C LEU A 252 0.66 25.39 19.89
N LEU A 253 -0.33 25.48 20.80
CA LEU A 253 -1.53 24.66 20.76
C LEU A 253 -2.40 24.99 19.54
N HIS A 254 -2.82 23.95 18.80
CA HIS A 254 -3.72 24.12 17.66
C HIS A 254 -5.05 24.80 18.09
N PRO A 255 -5.53 25.80 17.35
CA PRO A 255 -6.74 26.55 17.75
C PRO A 255 -7.99 25.66 18.00
N GLU A 256 -8.21 24.66 17.17
CA GLU A 256 -9.34 23.73 17.33
C GLU A 256 -9.25 22.85 18.59
N ASP A 257 -8.05 22.55 19.07
CA ASP A 257 -7.88 21.70 20.24
C ASP A 257 -8.03 22.45 21.55
N ARG A 258 -7.92 23.78 21.52
CA ARG A 258 -7.86 24.64 22.70
C ARG A 258 -9.01 24.40 23.67
N VAL A 259 -10.26 24.46 23.20
CA VAL A 259 -11.46 24.31 24.07
C VAL A 259 -11.47 22.95 24.77
N ARG A 260 -11.11 21.89 24.04
CA ARG A 260 -11.08 20.52 24.56
C ARG A 260 -9.97 20.34 25.59
N VAL A 261 -8.79 20.85 25.29
CA VAL A 261 -7.60 20.76 26.15
C VAL A 261 -7.80 21.54 27.44
N GLU A 262 -8.27 22.80 27.36
CA GLU A 262 -8.53 23.66 28.52
C GLU A 262 -9.60 23.05 29.43
N ARG A 263 -10.65 22.44 28.89
CA ARG A 263 -11.66 21.72 29.68
C ARG A 263 -11.06 20.54 30.42
N THR A 264 -10.29 19.69 29.74
CA THR A 264 -9.67 18.50 30.34
C THR A 264 -8.69 18.90 31.45
N LEU A 265 -7.92 19.96 31.21
CA LEU A 265 -7.00 20.51 32.19
C LEU A 265 -7.73 21.05 33.43
N HIS A 266 -8.79 21.83 33.23
CA HIS A 266 -9.61 22.39 34.30
C HIS A 266 -10.24 21.28 35.15
N ASP A 267 -10.80 20.24 34.53
CA ASP A 267 -11.39 19.10 35.23
C ASP A 267 -10.36 18.38 36.13
N HIS A 268 -9.11 18.27 35.68
CA HIS A 268 -8.05 17.67 36.49
C HIS A 268 -7.59 18.57 37.62
N LEU A 269 -7.43 19.87 37.38
CA LEU A 269 -7.01 20.82 38.41
C LEU A 269 -8.03 20.90 39.56
N GLU A 270 -9.34 20.82 39.25
CA GLU A 270 -10.42 20.76 40.22
C GLU A 270 -10.64 19.38 40.88
N GLY A 271 -9.80 18.39 40.52
CA GLY A 271 -9.86 17.07 41.13
C GLY A 271 -11.03 16.19 40.61
N ARG A 272 -11.66 16.57 39.51
CA ARG A 272 -12.71 15.77 38.86
C ARG A 272 -12.14 14.58 38.08
N SER A 273 -10.84 14.57 37.81
CA SER A 273 -10.12 13.46 37.22
C SER A 273 -8.81 13.18 37.93
N ASP A 274 -8.43 11.92 38.08
CA ASP A 274 -7.19 11.51 38.75
C ASP A 274 -5.94 11.83 37.93
N ILE A 275 -6.09 11.96 36.61
CA ILE A 275 -5.01 12.21 35.67
C ILE A 275 -5.49 13.12 34.53
N TYR A 276 -4.68 14.11 34.20
CA TYR A 276 -4.78 14.86 32.96
C TYR A 276 -4.21 14.03 31.82
N ARG A 277 -4.99 13.84 30.76
CA ARG A 277 -4.56 13.12 29.59
C ARG A 277 -5.33 13.57 28.36
N VAL A 278 -4.62 14.05 27.35
CA VAL A 278 -5.22 14.53 26.10
C VAL A 278 -4.26 14.37 24.93
N GLU A 279 -4.78 13.95 23.79
CA GLU A 279 -4.06 14.01 22.52
C GLU A 279 -4.33 15.39 21.91
N LEU A 280 -3.29 16.12 21.52
CA LEU A 280 -3.39 17.48 21.01
C LEU A 280 -2.37 17.72 19.89
N ARG A 281 -2.58 18.80 19.13
CA ARG A 281 -1.67 19.21 18.07
C ARG A 281 -0.86 20.41 18.53
N LEU A 282 0.48 20.32 18.41
CA LEU A 282 1.40 21.42 18.69
C LEU A 282 2.11 21.85 17.41
N LEU A 283 2.26 23.17 17.25
CA LEU A 283 2.91 23.78 16.11
C LEU A 283 4.42 23.53 16.16
N ARG A 284 4.96 22.92 15.09
CA ARG A 284 6.39 22.75 14.87
C ARG A 284 7.01 24.05 14.31
N LYS A 285 8.32 24.15 14.39
CA LYS A 285 9.10 25.30 13.88
C LYS A 285 8.97 25.49 12.36
N ASP A 286 8.76 24.41 11.64
CA ASP A 286 8.54 24.41 10.18
C ASP A 286 7.12 24.83 9.76
N GLY A 287 6.23 25.11 10.73
CA GLY A 287 4.85 25.49 10.48
C GLY A 287 3.88 24.32 10.41
N SER A 288 4.35 23.08 10.47
CA SER A 288 3.50 21.89 10.56
C SER A 288 3.02 21.64 11.99
N TYR A 289 2.06 20.70 12.17
CA TYR A 289 1.58 20.31 13.48
C TYR A 289 2.00 18.88 13.82
N ALA A 290 2.55 18.70 15.02
CA ALA A 290 2.78 17.39 15.60
C ALA A 290 1.61 16.94 16.46
N TRP A 291 1.19 15.70 16.32
CA TRP A 291 0.33 15.07 17.30
C TRP A 291 1.12 14.66 18.52
N VAL A 292 0.69 15.13 19.68
CA VAL A 292 1.34 14.90 20.98
C VAL A 292 0.32 14.34 21.95
N LEU A 293 0.67 13.28 22.65
CA LEU A 293 -0.03 12.86 23.85
C LEU A 293 0.53 13.65 25.03
N ASP A 294 -0.28 14.52 25.61
CA ASP A 294 0.03 15.26 26.81
C ASP A 294 -0.65 14.57 28.02
N ALA A 295 0.16 14.15 28.98
CA ALA A 295 -0.33 13.48 30.18
C ALA A 295 0.43 13.98 31.42
N GLY A 296 -0.32 14.27 32.47
CA GLY A 296 0.24 14.81 33.68
C GLY A 296 -0.64 14.63 34.92
N LYS A 297 -0.09 14.99 36.06
CA LYS A 297 -0.77 14.95 37.34
C LYS A 297 -0.37 16.12 38.20
N VAL A 298 -1.30 16.63 39.01
CA VAL A 298 -0.99 17.55 40.09
C VAL A 298 -0.11 16.82 41.09
N SER A 299 1.13 17.27 41.20
CA SER A 299 2.16 16.72 42.09
C SER A 299 2.13 17.32 43.48
N GLU A 300 1.65 18.56 43.63
CA GLU A 300 1.64 19.30 44.89
C GLU A 300 0.36 20.14 45.02
N ARG A 301 -0.23 20.09 46.23
CA ARG A 301 -1.37 20.94 46.63
C ARG A 301 -1.08 21.62 47.92
N ASP A 302 -1.63 22.80 48.15
CA ASP A 302 -1.57 23.48 49.43
C ASP A 302 -2.50 22.83 50.48
N ALA A 303 -2.47 23.35 51.70
CA ALA A 303 -3.28 22.85 52.82
C ALA A 303 -4.81 23.00 52.57
N SER A 304 -5.20 23.83 51.63
CA SER A 304 -6.60 24.03 51.23
C SER A 304 -7.02 23.11 50.08
N GLY A 305 -6.10 22.32 49.55
CA GLY A 305 -6.35 21.43 48.38
C GLY A 305 -6.14 22.13 47.03
N ARG A 306 -5.71 23.40 46.98
CA ARG A 306 -5.45 24.12 45.74
C ARG A 306 -4.18 23.58 45.09
N PRO A 307 -4.17 23.29 43.79
CA PRO A 307 -3.00 22.78 43.10
C PRO A 307 -1.87 23.86 43.03
N LEU A 308 -0.67 23.47 43.38
CA LEU A 308 0.53 24.32 43.34
C LEU A 308 1.46 23.92 42.19
N ARG A 309 1.63 22.62 41.95
CA ARG A 309 2.48 22.11 40.91
C ARG A 309 1.81 20.98 40.15
N MET A 310 2.08 20.91 38.85
CA MET A 310 1.65 19.84 37.99
C MET A 310 2.84 19.39 37.13
N SER A 311 3.04 18.09 37.00
CA SER A 311 4.11 17.53 36.19
C SER A 311 3.57 16.51 35.22
N GLY A 312 4.21 16.40 34.05
CA GLY A 312 3.71 15.54 33.04
C GLY A 312 4.70 15.22 31.91
N ILE A 313 4.18 14.59 30.89
CA ILE A 313 4.92 14.18 29.71
C ILE A 313 4.24 14.63 28.45
N HIS A 314 5.05 14.95 27.47
CA HIS A 314 4.70 14.98 26.06
C HIS A 314 5.32 13.82 25.32
N LEU A 315 4.51 13.18 24.50
CA LEU A 315 4.90 12.07 23.68
C LEU A 315 4.48 12.32 22.25
N ASP A 316 5.42 12.27 21.33
CA ASP A 316 5.11 12.33 19.90
C ASP A 316 4.32 11.08 19.46
N ILE A 317 3.09 11.29 19.01
CA ILE A 317 2.20 10.27 18.50
C ILE A 317 1.84 10.50 17.04
N HIS A 318 2.65 11.31 16.33
CA HIS A 318 2.34 11.72 14.95
C HIS A 318 2.24 10.50 14.02
N ASP A 319 3.30 9.65 13.96
CA ASP A 319 3.29 8.42 13.18
C ASP A 319 2.13 7.48 13.56
N ARG A 320 1.71 7.48 14.82
CA ARG A 320 0.58 6.68 15.30
C ARG A 320 -0.74 7.14 14.72
N GLN A 321 -0.98 8.44 14.67
CA GLN A 321 -2.21 9.02 14.14
C GLN A 321 -2.27 8.84 12.62
N GLU A 322 -1.17 9.08 11.92
CA GLU A 322 -1.11 8.85 10.47
C GLU A 322 -1.38 7.39 10.10
N ARG A 323 -0.82 6.44 10.86
CA ARG A 323 -1.04 5.02 10.64
C ARG A 323 -2.50 4.60 10.89
N ARG A 324 -3.15 5.13 11.95
CA ARG A 324 -4.57 4.89 12.22
C ARG A 324 -5.46 5.40 11.08
N GLU A 325 -5.20 6.59 10.59
CA GLU A 325 -5.98 7.15 9.49
C GLU A 325 -5.79 6.35 8.20
N LEU A 326 -4.58 5.89 7.95
CA LEU A 326 -4.26 5.04 6.80
C LEU A 326 -4.97 3.67 6.88
N GLU A 327 -4.98 3.01 8.04
CA GLU A 327 -5.73 1.76 8.26
C GLU A 327 -7.22 1.96 8.02
N ARG A 328 -7.77 3.07 8.51
CA ARG A 328 -9.18 3.42 8.32
C ARG A 328 -9.52 3.63 6.84
N LEU A 329 -8.67 4.37 6.12
CA LEU A 329 -8.86 4.65 4.70
C LEU A 329 -8.75 3.38 3.85
N ASN A 330 -7.82 2.47 4.15
CA ASN A 330 -7.70 1.18 3.45
C ASN A 330 -8.88 0.24 3.72
N ALA A 331 -9.37 0.20 4.95
CA ALA A 331 -10.57 -0.56 5.28
C ALA A 331 -11.80 -0.05 4.49
N LEU A 332 -11.93 1.28 4.39
CA LEU A 332 -13.01 1.90 3.61
C LEU A 332 -12.88 1.61 2.12
N LEU A 333 -11.65 1.67 1.58
CA LEU A 333 -11.38 1.34 0.18
C LEU A 333 -11.66 -0.13 -0.13
N GLY A 334 -11.22 -1.04 0.76
CA GLY A 334 -11.49 -2.47 0.60
C GLY A 334 -13.01 -2.75 0.55
N GLU A 335 -13.80 -2.07 1.39
CA GLU A 335 -15.25 -2.20 1.36
C GLU A 335 -15.86 -1.63 0.06
N GLN A 336 -15.38 -0.48 -0.41
CA GLN A 336 -15.86 0.11 -1.66
C GLN A 336 -15.51 -0.74 -2.87
N ASN A 337 -14.29 -1.26 -2.94
CA ASN A 337 -13.86 -2.15 -4.02
C ASN A 337 -14.72 -3.42 -4.06
N ARG A 338 -14.96 -4.05 -2.91
CA ARG A 338 -15.84 -5.23 -2.83
C ARG A 338 -17.26 -4.94 -3.31
N LYS A 339 -17.85 -3.79 -2.90
CA LYS A 339 -19.17 -3.37 -3.39
C LYS A 339 -19.21 -3.15 -4.89
N LEU A 340 -18.15 -2.56 -5.45
CA LEU A 340 -18.04 -2.36 -6.90
C LEU A 340 -17.93 -3.69 -7.65
N GLU A 341 -17.16 -4.64 -7.14
CA GLU A 341 -17.05 -5.99 -7.69
C GLU A 341 -18.40 -6.72 -7.66
N GLU A 342 -19.08 -6.72 -6.50
CA GLU A 342 -20.41 -7.33 -6.39
C GLU A 342 -21.44 -6.69 -7.34
N MET A 343 -21.43 -5.36 -7.48
CA MET A 343 -22.30 -4.66 -8.42
C MET A 343 -21.96 -5.01 -9.87
N SER A 344 -20.67 -5.08 -10.20
CA SER A 344 -20.20 -5.49 -11.53
C SER A 344 -20.63 -6.92 -11.86
N GLU A 345 -20.47 -7.86 -10.91
CA GLU A 345 -20.90 -9.25 -11.11
C GLU A 345 -22.41 -9.39 -11.26
N ARG A 346 -23.19 -8.63 -10.48
CA ARG A 346 -24.66 -8.61 -10.62
C ARG A 346 -25.09 -8.07 -11.97
N ALA A 347 -24.46 -6.97 -12.41
CA ALA A 347 -24.75 -6.41 -13.73
C ALA A 347 -24.44 -7.39 -14.85
N HIS A 348 -23.35 -8.15 -14.77
CA HIS A 348 -22.99 -9.16 -15.75
C HIS A 348 -23.98 -10.35 -15.78
N ARG A 349 -24.32 -10.88 -14.60
CA ARG A 349 -25.33 -11.94 -14.50
C ARG A 349 -26.66 -11.50 -15.09
N PHE A 350 -27.10 -10.30 -14.77
CA PHE A 350 -28.31 -9.73 -15.35
C PHE A 350 -28.26 -9.69 -16.88
N VAL A 351 -27.15 -9.28 -17.49
CA VAL A 351 -26.98 -9.24 -18.95
C VAL A 351 -27.02 -10.65 -19.55
N ASP A 352 -26.35 -11.63 -18.93
CA ASP A 352 -26.39 -13.03 -19.43
C ASP A 352 -27.80 -13.64 -19.30
N ASP A 353 -28.48 -13.43 -18.15
CA ASP A 353 -29.84 -13.94 -17.90
C ASP A 353 -30.84 -13.34 -18.88
N VAL A 354 -30.85 -12.01 -19.02
CA VAL A 354 -31.74 -11.30 -19.97
C VAL A 354 -31.55 -11.81 -21.39
N SER A 355 -30.32 -12.12 -21.77
CA SER A 355 -30.02 -12.62 -23.11
C SER A 355 -30.52 -14.03 -23.37
N HIS A 356 -30.42 -14.88 -22.35
CA HIS A 356 -31.03 -16.21 -22.41
C HIS A 356 -32.58 -16.11 -22.48
N GLU A 357 -33.16 -15.21 -21.70
CA GLU A 357 -34.61 -14.98 -21.72
C GLU A 357 -35.12 -14.39 -23.02
N PHE A 358 -34.33 -13.59 -23.75
CA PHE A 358 -34.71 -13.12 -25.08
C PHE A 358 -34.52 -14.17 -26.17
N ARG A 359 -33.46 -14.98 -26.08
CA ARG A 359 -33.17 -16.00 -27.12
C ARG A 359 -34.26 -17.06 -27.21
N THR A 360 -34.80 -17.51 -26.10
CA THR A 360 -35.83 -18.55 -26.02
C THR A 360 -37.11 -18.18 -26.82
N PRO A 361 -37.79 -17.04 -26.51
CA PRO A 361 -39.00 -16.67 -27.27
C PRO A 361 -38.68 -16.34 -28.71
N LEU A 362 -37.50 -15.77 -29.03
CA LEU A 362 -37.12 -15.53 -30.42
C LEU A 362 -36.93 -16.81 -31.21
N THR A 363 -36.36 -17.85 -30.62
CA THR A 363 -36.25 -19.18 -31.22
C THR A 363 -37.63 -19.72 -31.51
N VAL A 364 -38.57 -19.68 -30.57
CA VAL A 364 -39.94 -20.13 -30.75
C VAL A 364 -40.64 -19.36 -31.89
N ILE A 365 -40.51 -18.02 -31.89
CA ILE A 365 -41.09 -17.20 -32.99
C ILE A 365 -40.53 -17.63 -34.35
N LYS A 366 -39.22 -17.82 -34.47
CA LYS A 366 -38.56 -18.24 -35.72
C LYS A 366 -38.99 -19.63 -36.15
N GLU A 367 -39.09 -20.59 -35.23
CA GLU A 367 -39.51 -21.95 -35.52
C GLU A 367 -40.97 -22.01 -36.04
N PHE A 368 -41.89 -21.36 -35.30
CA PHE A 368 -43.29 -21.32 -35.75
C PHE A 368 -43.45 -20.55 -37.05
N ASN A 369 -42.75 -19.43 -37.24
CA ASN A 369 -42.73 -18.69 -38.48
C ASN A 369 -42.26 -19.57 -39.65
N ALA A 370 -41.19 -20.36 -39.45
CA ALA A 370 -40.68 -21.27 -40.45
C ALA A 370 -41.64 -22.44 -40.75
N ILE A 371 -42.32 -22.97 -39.73
CA ILE A 371 -43.36 -24.02 -39.91
C ILE A 371 -44.53 -23.51 -40.76
N ILE A 372 -45.04 -22.31 -40.45
CA ILE A 372 -46.14 -21.69 -41.20
C ILE A 372 -45.67 -21.35 -42.62
N ALA A 373 -44.49 -20.75 -42.80
CA ALA A 373 -43.96 -20.38 -44.11
C ALA A 373 -43.75 -21.62 -45.07
N LYS A 374 -43.44 -22.78 -44.47
CA LYS A 374 -43.35 -24.07 -45.25
C LYS A 374 -44.69 -24.71 -45.57
N GLY A 375 -45.80 -24.12 -45.13
CA GLY A 375 -47.12 -24.63 -45.35
C GLY A 375 -47.49 -25.86 -44.51
N LEU A 376 -46.70 -26.19 -43.46
CA LEU A 376 -46.95 -27.35 -42.57
C LEU A 376 -48.25 -27.21 -41.76
N GLY A 377 -48.73 -25.96 -41.54
CA GLY A 377 -50.01 -25.66 -40.90
C GLY A 377 -51.19 -25.43 -41.89
N GLY A 378 -50.97 -25.63 -43.18
CA GLY A 378 -51.92 -25.35 -44.27
C GLY A 378 -51.33 -24.42 -45.34
N PRO A 379 -51.96 -24.26 -46.49
CA PRO A 379 -51.45 -23.40 -47.56
C PRO A 379 -51.45 -21.94 -47.13
N VAL A 380 -50.35 -21.23 -47.43
CA VAL A 380 -50.19 -19.80 -47.17
C VAL A 380 -50.38 -19.01 -48.46
N THR A 381 -51.10 -17.90 -48.42
CA THR A 381 -51.22 -16.97 -49.51
C THR A 381 -49.93 -16.24 -49.79
N GLU A 382 -49.77 -15.66 -50.97
CA GLU A 382 -48.58 -14.86 -51.30
C GLU A 382 -48.37 -13.68 -50.36
N GLN A 383 -49.44 -13.01 -49.99
CA GLN A 383 -49.43 -11.92 -49.02
C GLN A 383 -49.00 -12.37 -47.57
N GLN A 384 -49.51 -13.56 -47.16
CA GLN A 384 -49.09 -14.14 -45.87
C GLN A 384 -47.60 -14.57 -45.91
N SER A 385 -47.13 -15.10 -47.01
CA SER A 385 -45.72 -15.44 -47.20
C SER A 385 -44.82 -14.22 -47.12
N GLU A 386 -45.28 -13.07 -47.61
CA GLU A 386 -44.54 -11.81 -47.44
C GLU A 386 -44.50 -11.33 -45.98
N TRP A 387 -45.61 -11.39 -45.26
CA TRP A 387 -45.66 -11.07 -43.84
C TRP A 387 -44.75 -12.00 -43.02
N LEU A 388 -44.76 -13.29 -43.27
CA LEU A 388 -43.91 -14.26 -42.61
C LEU A 388 -42.41 -13.99 -42.87
N ARG A 389 -42.06 -13.57 -44.09
CA ARG A 389 -40.70 -13.11 -44.39
C ARG A 389 -40.32 -11.87 -43.59
N MET A 390 -41.21 -10.90 -43.43
CA MET A 390 -40.97 -9.71 -42.58
C MET A 390 -40.77 -10.09 -41.11
N VAL A 391 -41.55 -11.04 -40.59
CA VAL A 391 -41.38 -11.56 -39.22
C VAL A 391 -40.04 -12.26 -39.04
N ASP A 392 -39.62 -13.10 -40.02
CA ASP A 392 -38.31 -13.79 -39.96
C ASP A 392 -37.14 -12.82 -39.97
N VAL A 393 -37.20 -11.77 -40.78
CA VAL A 393 -36.19 -10.71 -40.82
C VAL A 393 -36.13 -9.97 -39.47
N ALA A 394 -37.28 -9.57 -38.95
CA ALA A 394 -37.34 -8.84 -37.68
C ALA A 394 -36.83 -9.68 -36.49
N ALA A 395 -37.23 -10.96 -36.44
CA ALA A 395 -36.75 -11.87 -35.38
C ALA A 395 -35.25 -12.16 -35.50
N THR A 396 -34.72 -12.25 -36.73
CA THR A 396 -33.28 -12.42 -36.96
C THR A 396 -32.48 -11.18 -36.60
N ASP A 397 -32.96 -9.99 -36.93
CA ASP A 397 -32.34 -8.73 -36.59
C ASP A 397 -32.33 -8.53 -35.05
N LEU A 398 -33.42 -8.88 -34.35
CA LEU A 398 -33.49 -8.79 -32.90
C LEU A 398 -32.54 -9.79 -32.22
N ASN A 399 -32.43 -11.02 -32.74
CA ASN A 399 -31.45 -11.98 -32.21
C ASN A 399 -30.00 -11.47 -32.37
N GLN A 400 -29.68 -10.90 -33.52
CA GLN A 400 -28.34 -10.27 -33.73
C GLN A 400 -28.06 -9.13 -32.76
N LEU A 401 -29.09 -8.32 -32.47
CA LEU A 401 -28.98 -7.25 -31.47
C LEU A 401 -28.62 -7.76 -30.07
N VAL A 402 -29.33 -8.80 -29.63
CA VAL A 402 -29.09 -9.42 -28.33
C VAL A 402 -27.66 -9.95 -28.27
N GLU A 403 -27.19 -10.63 -29.34
CA GLU A 403 -25.80 -11.11 -29.41
C GLU A 403 -24.77 -9.97 -29.41
N ASP A 404 -25.01 -8.90 -30.16
CA ASP A 404 -24.15 -7.73 -30.22
C ASP A 404 -24.07 -6.99 -28.86
N PHE A 405 -25.20 -6.89 -28.15
CA PHE A 405 -25.26 -6.32 -26.83
C PHE A 405 -24.49 -7.14 -25.80
N LEU A 406 -24.64 -8.47 -25.83
CA LEU A 406 -23.89 -9.41 -25.00
C LEU A 406 -22.38 -9.28 -25.18
N ASP A 407 -21.96 -9.32 -26.44
CA ASP A 407 -20.53 -9.24 -26.75
C ASP A 407 -19.94 -7.88 -26.36
N SER A 408 -20.70 -6.80 -26.61
CA SER A 408 -20.29 -5.46 -26.15
C SER A 408 -20.16 -5.38 -24.62
N SER A 409 -21.01 -6.10 -23.87
CA SER A 409 -20.92 -6.18 -22.41
C SER A 409 -19.71 -7.02 -21.97
N LYS A 410 -19.49 -8.19 -22.58
CA LYS A 410 -18.34 -9.07 -22.29
C LYS A 410 -17.00 -8.42 -22.64
N LEU A 411 -16.96 -7.65 -23.73
CA LEU A 411 -15.80 -6.85 -24.13
C LEU A 411 -15.42 -5.80 -23.06
N ARG A 412 -16.42 -5.06 -22.57
CA ARG A 412 -16.20 -4.06 -21.49
C ARG A 412 -15.64 -4.67 -20.22
N ALA A 413 -16.13 -5.85 -19.88
CA ALA A 413 -15.70 -6.56 -18.68
C ALA A 413 -14.33 -7.24 -18.83
N GLY A 414 -13.69 -7.15 -19.99
CA GLY A 414 -12.46 -7.90 -20.30
C GLY A 414 -12.66 -9.42 -20.26
N ARG A 415 -13.92 -9.89 -20.35
CA ARG A 415 -14.30 -11.31 -20.24
C ARG A 415 -14.51 -11.99 -21.60
N LEU A 416 -14.42 -11.24 -22.70
CA LEU A 416 -14.49 -11.85 -24.02
C LEU A 416 -13.20 -12.65 -24.24
N ARG A 417 -13.36 -13.95 -24.38
CA ARG A 417 -12.24 -14.87 -24.68
C ARG A 417 -11.96 -14.86 -26.17
N VAL A 418 -10.69 -14.93 -26.51
CA VAL A 418 -10.19 -14.98 -27.89
C VAL A 418 -9.26 -16.17 -28.01
N ASP A 419 -9.66 -17.13 -28.88
CA ASP A 419 -8.90 -18.33 -29.15
C ASP A 419 -8.03 -18.13 -30.40
N ARG A 420 -6.87 -17.47 -30.22
CA ARG A 420 -5.97 -17.18 -31.33
C ARG A 420 -5.15 -18.40 -31.71
N ARG A 421 -5.11 -18.67 -33.00
CA ARG A 421 -4.34 -19.77 -33.63
C ARG A 421 -3.99 -19.41 -35.07
N ALA A 422 -3.14 -20.23 -35.69
CA ALA A 422 -2.94 -20.12 -37.13
C ALA A 422 -4.23 -20.49 -37.88
N CYS A 423 -4.73 -19.59 -38.70
CA CYS A 423 -5.99 -19.69 -39.40
C CYS A 423 -5.82 -19.30 -40.86
N SER A 424 -6.54 -20.03 -41.75
CA SER A 424 -6.55 -19.70 -43.17
C SER A 424 -7.57 -18.62 -43.49
N ALA A 425 -7.15 -17.60 -44.22
CA ALA A 425 -8.01 -16.54 -44.70
C ALA A 425 -9.08 -17.06 -45.68
N GLN A 426 -8.79 -18.12 -46.42
CA GLN A 426 -9.73 -18.76 -47.33
C GLN A 426 -10.96 -19.32 -46.59
N VAL A 427 -10.75 -19.96 -45.44
CA VAL A 427 -11.83 -20.51 -44.60
C VAL A 427 -12.78 -19.39 -44.12
N VAL A 428 -12.22 -18.25 -43.76
CA VAL A 428 -12.99 -17.07 -43.38
C VAL A 428 -13.83 -16.55 -44.55
N LEU A 429 -13.22 -16.38 -45.73
CA LEU A 429 -13.91 -15.90 -46.93
C LEU A 429 -15.04 -16.83 -47.34
N ASP A 430 -14.81 -18.15 -47.36
CA ASP A 430 -15.82 -19.16 -47.70
C ASP A 430 -16.99 -19.13 -46.71
N GLY A 431 -16.69 -18.98 -45.42
CA GLY A 431 -17.68 -18.85 -44.35
C GLY A 431 -18.57 -17.60 -44.52
N VAL A 432 -17.96 -16.47 -44.85
CA VAL A 432 -18.66 -15.20 -45.11
C VAL A 432 -19.52 -15.29 -46.39
N SER A 433 -18.94 -15.75 -47.49
CA SER A 433 -19.62 -15.86 -48.78
C SER A 433 -20.91 -16.68 -48.66
N ARG A 434 -20.86 -17.86 -48.05
CA ARG A 434 -22.03 -18.70 -47.82
C ARG A 434 -23.15 -18.04 -47.02
N ARG A 435 -22.81 -17.24 -46.02
CA ARG A 435 -23.79 -16.61 -45.12
C ARG A 435 -24.44 -15.36 -45.74
N ILE A 436 -23.68 -14.55 -46.48
CA ILE A 436 -24.15 -13.27 -47.00
C ILE A 436 -24.89 -13.42 -48.37
N SER A 437 -24.62 -14.48 -49.13
CA SER A 437 -25.13 -14.67 -50.50
C SER A 437 -26.63 -14.48 -50.62
N ARG A 438 -27.42 -15.02 -49.70
CA ARG A 438 -28.89 -14.88 -49.73
C ARG A 438 -29.33 -13.43 -49.48
N LYS A 439 -28.70 -12.74 -48.55
CA LYS A 439 -29.05 -11.34 -48.20
C LYS A 439 -28.63 -10.37 -49.31
N ALA A 440 -27.50 -10.61 -49.95
CA ALA A 440 -27.06 -9.83 -51.09
C ALA A 440 -27.92 -10.05 -52.30
N ALA A 441 -28.26 -11.33 -52.62
CA ALA A 441 -29.12 -11.71 -53.73
C ALA A 441 -30.53 -11.10 -53.64
N SER A 442 -31.13 -10.96 -52.48
CA SER A 442 -32.44 -10.31 -52.28
C SER A 442 -32.46 -8.82 -52.71
N ARG A 443 -31.27 -8.19 -52.78
CA ARG A 443 -31.09 -6.81 -53.25
C ARG A 443 -30.37 -6.73 -54.62
N GLY A 444 -30.12 -7.86 -55.28
CA GLY A 444 -29.39 -7.92 -56.54
C GLY A 444 -27.92 -7.52 -56.43
N ILE A 445 -27.35 -7.49 -55.22
CA ILE A 445 -25.97 -7.05 -54.99
C ILE A 445 -25.02 -8.23 -55.24
N ALA A 446 -24.02 -8.02 -56.11
CA ALA A 446 -22.98 -8.98 -56.39
C ALA A 446 -21.91 -8.97 -55.30
N ILE A 447 -21.60 -10.14 -54.70
CA ILE A 447 -20.47 -10.28 -53.77
C ILE A 447 -19.30 -10.89 -54.53
N ARG A 448 -18.18 -10.17 -54.60
CA ARG A 448 -16.92 -10.71 -55.16
C ARG A 448 -15.92 -10.93 -54.06
N THR A 449 -15.42 -12.16 -53.98
CA THR A 449 -14.33 -12.50 -53.04
C THR A 449 -13.06 -12.75 -53.86
N GLU A 450 -11.98 -12.07 -53.46
CA GLU A 450 -10.69 -12.15 -54.14
C GLU A 450 -9.62 -12.41 -53.07
N MET A 451 -8.69 -13.33 -53.31
CA MET A 451 -7.55 -13.55 -52.48
C MET A 451 -6.27 -13.50 -53.34
N GLU A 452 -5.33 -12.65 -52.95
CA GLU A 452 -4.06 -12.59 -53.64
C GLU A 452 -3.27 -13.91 -53.49
N PRO A 453 -2.51 -14.32 -54.50
CA PRO A 453 -1.64 -15.48 -54.36
C PRO A 453 -0.62 -15.32 -53.25
N GLY A 454 -0.42 -16.39 -52.46
CA GLY A 454 0.62 -16.40 -51.41
C GLY A 454 0.25 -15.71 -50.09
N VAL A 455 -1.04 -15.44 -49.86
CA VAL A 455 -1.51 -15.00 -48.54
C VAL A 455 -1.19 -16.06 -47.50
N PRO A 456 -0.37 -15.77 -46.47
CA PRO A 456 -0.05 -16.71 -45.42
C PRO A 456 -1.21 -16.91 -44.45
N ASP A 457 -1.13 -17.96 -43.63
CA ASP A 457 -2.03 -18.09 -42.49
C ASP A 457 -1.83 -16.95 -41.50
N PHE A 458 -2.91 -16.46 -40.91
CA PHE A 458 -2.88 -15.40 -39.89
C PHE A 458 -3.04 -15.99 -38.50
N PHE A 459 -2.48 -15.31 -37.52
CA PHE A 459 -2.65 -15.62 -36.07
C PHE A 459 -3.85 -14.86 -35.50
N GLY A 460 -4.95 -15.57 -35.27
CA GLY A 460 -6.17 -14.95 -34.74
C GLY A 460 -7.26 -15.97 -34.40
N ASP A 461 -8.36 -15.48 -33.86
CA ASP A 461 -9.57 -16.26 -33.66
C ASP A 461 -10.39 -16.23 -34.93
N GLU A 462 -10.45 -17.37 -35.64
CA GLU A 462 -11.15 -17.51 -36.92
C GLU A 462 -12.61 -17.02 -36.86
N GLU A 463 -13.32 -17.37 -35.76
CA GLU A 463 -14.73 -16.99 -35.63
C GLU A 463 -14.88 -15.49 -35.39
N LYS A 464 -14.01 -14.90 -34.61
CA LYS A 464 -14.02 -13.44 -34.36
C LYS A 464 -13.61 -12.67 -35.61
N VAL A 465 -12.58 -13.15 -36.34
CA VAL A 465 -12.17 -12.55 -37.62
C VAL A 465 -13.31 -12.67 -38.64
N ARG A 466 -13.95 -13.83 -38.77
CA ARG A 466 -15.13 -14.00 -39.62
C ARG A 466 -16.25 -13.02 -39.23
N ARG A 467 -16.48 -12.81 -37.94
CA ARG A 467 -17.48 -11.85 -37.46
C ARG A 467 -17.11 -10.40 -37.80
N ILE A 468 -15.83 -10.02 -37.75
CA ILE A 468 -15.38 -8.72 -38.24
C ILE A 468 -15.76 -8.54 -39.70
N VAL A 469 -15.37 -9.50 -40.56
CA VAL A 469 -15.68 -9.44 -42.00
C VAL A 469 -17.18 -9.38 -42.22
N MET A 470 -17.96 -10.22 -41.50
CA MET A 470 -19.43 -10.22 -41.60
C MET A 470 -20.05 -8.87 -41.24
N ASN A 471 -19.56 -8.21 -40.19
CA ASN A 471 -20.02 -6.87 -39.79
C ASN A 471 -19.75 -5.85 -40.90
N LEU A 472 -18.54 -5.87 -41.47
CA LEU A 472 -18.16 -4.96 -42.56
C LEU A 472 -18.96 -5.23 -43.82
N VAL A 473 -19.08 -6.51 -44.25
CA VAL A 473 -19.83 -6.90 -45.47
C VAL A 473 -21.32 -6.64 -45.31
N THR A 474 -21.90 -6.90 -44.14
CA THR A 474 -23.31 -6.61 -43.88
C THR A 474 -23.58 -5.11 -43.98
N ASN A 475 -22.68 -4.26 -43.48
CA ASN A 475 -22.76 -2.81 -43.63
C ASN A 475 -22.61 -2.42 -45.12
N ALA A 476 -21.62 -2.97 -45.82
CA ALA A 476 -21.43 -2.72 -47.25
C ALA A 476 -22.68 -3.08 -48.07
N VAL A 477 -23.26 -4.26 -47.87
CA VAL A 477 -24.52 -4.68 -48.52
C VAL A 477 -25.67 -3.75 -48.12
N LYS A 478 -25.77 -3.33 -46.87
CA LYS A 478 -26.83 -2.48 -46.36
C LYS A 478 -26.84 -1.09 -46.99
N PHE A 479 -25.66 -0.51 -47.20
CA PHE A 479 -25.52 0.85 -47.71
C PHE A 479 -25.27 0.93 -49.22
N SER A 480 -24.94 -0.17 -49.87
CA SER A 480 -24.83 -0.21 -51.35
C SER A 480 -26.17 -0.01 -52.03
N PRO A 481 -26.20 0.61 -53.23
CA PRO A 481 -27.39 0.67 -54.07
C PRO A 481 -27.80 -0.74 -54.55
N ASP A 482 -29.09 -0.94 -54.81
CA ASP A 482 -29.60 -2.20 -55.35
C ASP A 482 -28.98 -2.47 -56.74
N GLY A 483 -28.58 -3.71 -56.99
CA GLY A 483 -27.84 -4.10 -58.21
C GLY A 483 -26.33 -3.76 -58.17
N GLY A 484 -25.83 -3.22 -57.07
CA GLY A 484 -24.41 -2.85 -56.91
C GLY A 484 -23.47 -4.04 -56.69
N GLU A 485 -22.21 -3.74 -56.42
CA GLU A 485 -21.16 -4.72 -56.10
C GLU A 485 -20.53 -4.42 -54.75
N VAL A 486 -20.28 -5.47 -53.96
CA VAL A 486 -19.45 -5.43 -52.77
C VAL A 486 -18.26 -6.36 -52.98
N ARG A 487 -17.07 -5.83 -52.85
CA ARG A 487 -15.83 -6.59 -53.02
C ARG A 487 -15.17 -6.85 -51.67
N VAL A 488 -14.79 -8.10 -51.44
CA VAL A 488 -14.02 -8.56 -50.26
C VAL A 488 -12.70 -9.11 -50.78
N SER A 489 -11.61 -8.46 -50.48
CA SER A 489 -10.28 -8.91 -50.88
C SER A 489 -9.38 -9.15 -49.67
N VAL A 490 -8.48 -10.13 -49.82
CA VAL A 490 -7.45 -10.44 -48.81
C VAL A 490 -6.08 -10.43 -49.49
N ARG A 491 -5.14 -9.78 -48.85
CA ARG A 491 -3.77 -9.66 -49.34
C ARG A 491 -2.74 -9.65 -48.21
N PRO A 492 -1.51 -10.05 -48.46
CA PRO A 492 -0.43 -9.87 -47.51
C PRO A 492 0.00 -8.39 -47.50
N THR A 493 0.39 -7.90 -46.34
CA THR A 493 1.07 -6.59 -46.23
C THR A 493 2.57 -6.77 -46.20
N GLY A 494 3.32 -5.76 -46.64
CA GLY A 494 4.79 -5.79 -46.55
C GLY A 494 5.35 -5.75 -45.08
N MET A 495 4.46 -5.67 -44.11
CA MET A 495 4.82 -5.56 -42.69
C MET A 495 4.50 -6.84 -41.89
N GLY A 496 4.23 -7.96 -42.56
CA GLY A 496 3.96 -9.23 -41.88
C GLY A 496 2.53 -9.39 -41.40
N ASP A 497 1.57 -8.64 -41.91
CA ASP A 497 0.15 -8.80 -41.60
C ASP A 497 -0.63 -9.32 -42.82
N VAL A 498 -1.79 -9.88 -42.55
CA VAL A 498 -2.83 -10.19 -43.55
C VAL A 498 -3.89 -9.10 -43.47
N GLU A 499 -4.12 -8.40 -44.56
CA GLU A 499 -5.15 -7.34 -44.69
C GLU A 499 -6.40 -7.88 -45.32
N PHE A 500 -7.53 -7.71 -44.64
CA PHE A 500 -8.88 -7.95 -45.18
C PHE A 500 -9.47 -6.59 -45.55
N VAL A 501 -9.99 -6.49 -46.76
CA VAL A 501 -10.58 -5.26 -47.33
C VAL A 501 -11.98 -5.51 -47.76
N VAL A 502 -12.92 -4.67 -47.38
CA VAL A 502 -14.30 -4.64 -47.83
C VAL A 502 -14.57 -3.31 -48.49
N THR A 503 -14.93 -3.34 -49.78
CA THR A 503 -15.22 -2.14 -50.57
C THR A 503 -16.68 -2.14 -51.02
N ASP A 504 -17.35 -1.03 -50.80
CA ASP A 504 -18.72 -0.79 -51.25
C ASP A 504 -18.80 0.47 -52.13
N HIS A 505 -19.90 0.57 -52.89
CA HIS A 505 -20.23 1.72 -53.72
C HIS A 505 -21.44 2.49 -53.15
N GLY A 506 -21.54 2.52 -51.81
CA GLY A 506 -22.60 3.24 -51.11
C GLY A 506 -22.42 4.75 -51.10
N PRO A 507 -23.13 5.47 -50.22
CA PRO A 507 -23.12 6.92 -50.16
C PRO A 507 -21.81 7.51 -49.58
N GLY A 508 -20.90 6.67 -49.07
CA GLY A 508 -19.68 7.12 -48.46
C GLY A 508 -19.90 7.87 -47.15
N LEU A 509 -18.82 8.43 -46.61
CA LEU A 509 -18.76 9.10 -45.32
C LEU A 509 -18.30 10.56 -45.44
N MET A 510 -18.88 11.45 -44.61
CA MET A 510 -18.40 12.79 -44.47
C MET A 510 -17.04 12.81 -43.74
N PRO A 511 -16.13 13.75 -44.06
CA PRO A 511 -14.81 13.78 -43.44
C PRO A 511 -14.80 13.85 -41.89
N GLY A 512 -15.76 14.54 -41.29
CA GLY A 512 -15.91 14.64 -39.83
C GLY A 512 -16.48 13.42 -39.13
N ASP A 513 -17.01 12.46 -39.87
CA ASP A 513 -17.65 11.27 -39.33
C ASP A 513 -16.68 10.09 -39.13
N ARG A 514 -15.51 10.11 -39.78
CA ARG A 514 -14.55 8.99 -39.77
C ARG A 514 -14.02 8.64 -38.38
N THR A 515 -13.73 9.62 -37.56
CA THR A 515 -13.21 9.44 -36.19
C THR A 515 -14.27 8.91 -35.22
N ARG A 516 -15.56 9.18 -35.51
CA ARG A 516 -16.68 8.83 -34.64
C ARG A 516 -17.40 7.53 -35.03
N LEU A 517 -16.99 6.96 -36.16
CA LEU A 517 -17.63 5.79 -36.74
C LEU A 517 -17.59 4.55 -35.84
N PHE A 518 -16.57 4.42 -35.02
CA PHE A 518 -16.35 3.32 -34.09
C PHE A 518 -16.90 3.57 -32.67
N GLU A 519 -17.54 4.74 -32.43
CA GLU A 519 -18.22 5.03 -31.16
C GLU A 519 -19.46 4.13 -31.00
N ARG A 520 -19.80 3.74 -29.79
CA ARG A 520 -20.96 2.89 -29.48
C ARG A 520 -22.27 3.62 -29.69
N PHE A 521 -23.28 2.90 -30.14
CA PHE A 521 -24.64 3.43 -30.37
C PHE A 521 -24.67 4.63 -31.30
N ARG A 522 -23.59 4.85 -32.04
CA ARG A 522 -23.49 5.97 -32.97
C ARG A 522 -24.13 5.58 -34.31
N GLN A 523 -25.07 6.37 -34.72
CA GLN A 523 -25.63 6.34 -36.07
C GLN A 523 -25.31 7.67 -36.74
N LEU A 524 -24.70 7.61 -37.91
CA LEU A 524 -24.41 8.80 -38.68
C LEU A 524 -25.63 9.18 -39.50
N PRO A 525 -26.07 10.45 -39.45
CA PRO A 525 -27.14 10.93 -40.31
C PRO A 525 -26.68 10.80 -41.76
N ASN A 526 -27.38 10.00 -42.55
CA ASN A 526 -27.08 9.87 -43.96
C ASN A 526 -28.24 10.40 -44.79
N ALA A 527 -28.02 11.57 -45.38
CA ALA A 527 -29.03 12.23 -46.21
C ALA A 527 -29.38 11.44 -47.50
N LEU A 528 -28.46 10.57 -47.97
CA LEU A 528 -28.64 9.77 -49.16
C LEU A 528 -29.31 8.42 -48.91
N ALA A 529 -29.42 7.99 -47.65
CA ALA A 529 -30.09 6.72 -47.29
C ALA A 529 -30.85 6.85 -45.93
N PRO A 530 -31.88 7.69 -45.84
CA PRO A 530 -32.57 7.99 -44.60
C PRO A 530 -33.35 6.83 -43.99
N SER A 531 -33.70 5.82 -44.79
CA SER A 531 -34.49 4.65 -44.38
C SER A 531 -33.62 3.51 -43.78
N VAL A 532 -32.31 3.59 -43.84
CA VAL A 532 -31.40 2.53 -43.43
C VAL A 532 -31.03 2.66 -41.96
N LYS A 533 -31.84 2.05 -41.07
CA LYS A 533 -31.60 2.05 -39.61
C LYS A 533 -30.64 0.93 -39.19
N GLY A 534 -29.80 1.19 -38.21
CA GLY A 534 -28.93 0.21 -37.56
C GLY A 534 -28.82 0.54 -36.08
N PHE A 535 -28.13 -0.28 -35.30
CA PHE A 535 -28.03 -0.07 -33.82
C PHE A 535 -26.73 0.58 -33.40
N GLY A 536 -25.78 0.77 -34.33
CA GLY A 536 -24.50 1.44 -34.03
C GLY A 536 -23.53 0.63 -33.17
N LEU A 537 -23.72 -0.70 -33.09
CA LEU A 537 -22.85 -1.61 -32.32
C LEU A 537 -21.83 -2.35 -33.18
N GLY A 538 -22.21 -2.75 -34.42
CA GLY A 538 -21.41 -3.65 -35.25
C GLY A 538 -20.00 -3.17 -35.56
N LEU A 539 -19.83 -1.87 -35.90
CA LEU A 539 -18.50 -1.31 -36.19
C LEU A 539 -17.65 -1.14 -34.91
N ASN A 540 -18.26 -0.79 -33.77
CA ASN A 540 -17.57 -0.78 -32.51
C ASN A 540 -17.09 -2.18 -32.11
N ILE A 541 -17.93 -3.20 -32.26
CA ILE A 541 -17.56 -4.59 -32.00
C ILE A 541 -16.45 -5.02 -32.98
N ALA A 542 -16.54 -4.71 -34.25
CA ALA A 542 -15.49 -5.01 -35.22
C ALA A 542 -14.15 -4.39 -34.81
N HIS A 543 -14.15 -3.11 -34.44
CA HIS A 543 -12.94 -2.40 -33.94
C HIS A 543 -12.32 -3.11 -32.73
N GLN A 544 -13.12 -3.46 -31.72
CA GLN A 544 -12.62 -4.15 -30.53
C GLN A 544 -12.16 -5.59 -30.82
N LEU A 545 -12.83 -6.31 -31.70
CA LEU A 545 -12.42 -7.65 -32.13
C LEU A 545 -11.10 -7.61 -32.92
N VAL A 546 -10.90 -6.60 -33.78
CA VAL A 546 -9.63 -6.37 -34.48
C VAL A 546 -8.53 -6.10 -33.45
N TRP A 547 -8.79 -5.23 -32.48
CA TRP A 547 -7.86 -4.93 -31.42
C TRP A 547 -7.47 -6.18 -30.62
N LEU A 548 -8.43 -7.03 -30.28
CA LEU A 548 -8.18 -8.30 -29.58
C LEU A 548 -7.42 -9.31 -30.45
N ASN A 549 -7.48 -9.23 -31.78
CA ASN A 549 -6.71 -10.07 -32.70
C ASN A 549 -5.38 -9.41 -33.12
N LEU A 550 -4.87 -8.47 -32.32
CA LEU A 550 -3.59 -7.78 -32.51
C LEU A 550 -3.50 -6.97 -33.83
N GLY A 551 -4.63 -6.69 -34.47
CA GLY A 551 -4.73 -6.00 -35.74
C GLY A 551 -5.12 -4.51 -35.63
N ALA A 552 -5.15 -3.81 -36.70
CA ALA A 552 -5.63 -2.42 -36.83
C ALA A 552 -6.76 -2.33 -37.87
N ILE A 553 -7.73 -1.44 -37.65
CA ILE A 553 -8.82 -1.19 -38.59
C ILE A 553 -8.74 0.25 -39.11
N SER A 554 -9.02 0.44 -40.38
CA SER A 554 -9.05 1.74 -41.04
C SER A 554 -10.21 1.88 -41.98
N VAL A 555 -10.53 3.11 -42.36
CA VAL A 555 -11.57 3.44 -43.32
C VAL A 555 -11.10 4.55 -44.25
N GLU A 556 -11.23 4.29 -45.52
CA GLU A 556 -11.08 5.26 -46.61
C GLU A 556 -12.45 5.46 -47.24
N SER A 557 -12.93 6.67 -47.33
CA SER A 557 -14.24 6.95 -47.92
C SER A 557 -14.30 8.39 -48.42
N GLU A 558 -15.02 8.56 -49.53
CA GLU A 558 -15.38 9.84 -50.10
C GLU A 558 -16.89 9.89 -50.22
N TYR A 559 -17.50 11.00 -49.79
CA TYR A 559 -18.94 11.16 -49.85
C TYR A 559 -19.43 11.09 -51.31
N GLY A 560 -20.41 10.18 -51.60
CA GLY A 560 -20.95 9.88 -52.89
C GLY A 560 -20.18 8.81 -53.70
N LYS A 561 -19.03 8.30 -53.20
CA LYS A 561 -18.21 7.31 -53.98
C LYS A 561 -18.04 5.96 -53.26
N GLY A 562 -18.67 5.78 -52.10
CA GLY A 562 -18.60 4.55 -51.36
C GLY A 562 -17.54 4.58 -50.22
N ALA A 563 -17.33 3.41 -49.64
CA ALA A 563 -16.36 3.24 -48.55
C ALA A 563 -15.51 1.97 -48.76
N ARG A 564 -14.27 2.06 -48.28
CA ARG A 564 -13.33 0.96 -48.21
C ARG A 564 -12.91 0.81 -46.75
N PHE A 565 -13.37 -0.25 -46.13
CA PHE A 565 -12.94 -0.65 -44.79
C PHE A 565 -11.82 -1.67 -44.91
N SER A 566 -10.75 -1.49 -44.20
CA SER A 566 -9.69 -2.49 -44.13
C SER A 566 -9.29 -2.75 -42.68
N PHE A 567 -8.93 -3.98 -42.38
CA PHE A 567 -8.33 -4.35 -41.13
C PHE A 567 -7.21 -5.36 -41.34
N THR A 568 -6.24 -5.34 -40.43
CA THR A 568 -5.10 -6.25 -40.42
C THR A 568 -5.22 -7.26 -39.29
N VAL A 569 -4.58 -8.40 -39.47
CA VAL A 569 -4.26 -9.39 -38.44
C VAL A 569 -2.86 -9.89 -38.70
N PRO A 570 -2.02 -10.16 -37.66
CA PRO A 570 -0.66 -10.63 -37.88
C PRO A 570 -0.65 -12.00 -38.59
N THR A 571 0.39 -12.24 -39.38
CA THR A 571 0.65 -13.59 -39.89
C THR A 571 0.96 -14.53 -38.71
N ALA A 572 0.87 -15.83 -38.93
CA ALA A 572 1.19 -16.85 -37.92
C ALA A 572 2.68 -17.01 -37.62
N ASP A 573 3.45 -16.04 -38.01
CA ASP A 573 4.87 -15.93 -37.62
C ASP A 573 5.01 -15.44 -36.17
N PRO A 574 5.63 -16.22 -35.27
CA PRO A 574 5.79 -15.83 -33.86
C PRO A 574 6.45 -14.48 -33.64
N ALA A 575 7.44 -14.11 -34.44
CA ALA A 575 8.13 -12.82 -34.30
C ALA A 575 7.18 -11.64 -34.59
N ILE A 576 6.37 -11.78 -35.65
CA ILE A 576 5.35 -10.77 -36.00
C ILE A 576 4.27 -10.69 -34.92
N VAL A 577 3.81 -11.83 -34.40
CA VAL A 577 2.82 -11.89 -33.33
C VAL A 577 3.31 -11.16 -32.07
N ILE A 578 4.54 -11.40 -31.66
CA ILE A 578 5.14 -10.74 -30.48
C ILE A 578 5.32 -9.24 -30.72
N ASP A 579 5.77 -8.82 -31.90
CA ASP A 579 5.90 -7.41 -32.25
C ASP A 579 4.54 -6.69 -32.16
N ARG A 580 3.48 -7.27 -32.73
CA ARG A 580 2.13 -6.72 -32.65
C ARG A 580 1.60 -6.72 -31.20
N PHE A 581 1.94 -7.71 -30.42
CA PHE A 581 1.60 -7.76 -29.00
C PHE A 581 2.25 -6.59 -28.24
N PHE A 582 3.54 -6.32 -28.43
CA PHE A 582 4.21 -5.16 -27.82
C PHE A 582 3.60 -3.83 -28.28
N ALA A 583 3.25 -3.71 -29.57
CA ALA A 583 2.57 -2.52 -30.07
C ALA A 583 1.23 -2.29 -29.33
N ARG A 584 0.48 -3.37 -29.07
CA ARG A 584 -0.77 -3.30 -28.29
C ARG A 584 -0.58 -2.93 -26.84
N LEU A 585 0.46 -3.41 -26.19
CA LEU A 585 0.78 -3.03 -24.81
C LEU A 585 1.12 -1.55 -24.71
N ALA A 586 1.79 -0.99 -25.73
CA ALA A 586 2.16 0.43 -25.76
C ALA A 586 0.95 1.37 -25.89
N GLU A 587 -0.15 0.92 -26.50
CA GLU A 587 -1.40 1.66 -26.67
C GLU A 587 -2.29 1.68 -25.42
N ARG A 588 -1.99 0.86 -24.39
CA ARG A 588 -2.78 0.82 -23.16
C ARG A 588 -2.56 2.05 -22.30
N GLU A 589 -3.63 2.56 -21.70
CA GLU A 589 -3.57 3.63 -20.70
C GLU A 589 -2.82 3.17 -19.44
N GLU A 590 -3.07 1.93 -19.00
CA GLU A 590 -2.35 1.28 -17.90
C GLU A 590 -1.29 0.34 -18.48
N ARG A 591 -0.04 0.76 -18.37
CA ARG A 591 1.10 -0.08 -18.77
C ARG A 591 1.35 -1.14 -17.71
N PRO A 592 1.57 -2.39 -18.11
CA PRO A 592 1.93 -3.43 -17.14
C PRO A 592 3.27 -3.13 -16.48
N GLU A 593 3.44 -3.54 -15.24
CA GLU A 593 4.71 -3.43 -14.54
C GLU A 593 5.71 -4.47 -15.06
N ARG A 594 5.23 -5.67 -15.32
CA ARG A 594 6.04 -6.81 -15.75
C ARG A 594 5.37 -7.60 -16.86
N LEU A 595 6.20 -8.30 -17.64
CA LEU A 595 5.79 -9.36 -18.55
C LEU A 595 6.39 -10.68 -18.08
N ALA A 596 5.69 -11.77 -18.31
CA ALA A 596 6.24 -13.09 -18.06
C ALA A 596 5.93 -14.06 -19.23
N MET A 597 6.75 -15.09 -19.33
CA MET A 597 6.61 -16.19 -20.23
C MET A 597 6.55 -17.49 -19.44
N LEU A 598 5.50 -18.25 -19.64
CA LEU A 598 5.25 -19.53 -19.01
C LEU A 598 5.26 -20.63 -20.06
N ARG A 599 6.00 -21.72 -19.82
CA ARG A 599 5.91 -22.97 -20.59
C ARG A 599 4.93 -23.90 -19.88
N ILE A 600 4.01 -24.47 -20.61
CA ILE A 600 2.97 -25.35 -20.09
C ILE A 600 3.09 -26.69 -20.77
N LEU A 601 3.40 -27.68 -19.99
CA LEU A 601 3.72 -29.04 -20.42
C LEU A 601 2.60 -30.00 -19.97
N PRO A 602 2.05 -30.84 -20.85
CA PRO A 602 1.20 -31.95 -20.42
C PRO A 602 2.05 -32.97 -19.66
N SER A 603 1.66 -33.34 -18.46
CA SER A 603 2.36 -34.35 -17.64
C SER A 603 1.98 -35.78 -18.03
N ARG A 604 0.96 -35.98 -18.85
CA ARG A 604 0.47 -37.27 -19.33
C ARG A 604 0.45 -37.31 -20.86
N VAL A 605 0.88 -38.44 -21.40
CA VAL A 605 0.93 -38.70 -22.84
C VAL A 605 -0.46 -38.69 -23.51
N ASP A 606 -1.53 -38.91 -22.75
CA ASP A 606 -2.89 -39.02 -23.24
C ASP A 606 -3.65 -37.67 -23.35
N THR A 607 -3.06 -36.56 -22.91
CA THR A 607 -3.71 -35.24 -22.98
C THR A 607 -3.41 -34.63 -24.35
N SER A 608 -4.46 -34.45 -25.19
CA SER A 608 -4.30 -33.72 -26.44
C SER A 608 -3.87 -32.27 -26.17
N ILE A 609 -2.79 -31.84 -26.85
CA ILE A 609 -2.30 -30.47 -26.72
C ILE A 609 -3.38 -29.44 -27.10
N GLU A 610 -4.27 -29.80 -28.00
CA GLU A 610 -5.37 -28.92 -28.44
C GLU A 610 -6.43 -28.77 -27.34
N GLU A 611 -6.75 -29.83 -26.58
CA GLU A 611 -7.63 -29.78 -25.42
C GLU A 611 -6.98 -28.93 -24.30
N LEU A 612 -5.67 -29.17 -24.07
CA LEU A 612 -4.91 -28.39 -23.09
C LEU A 612 -4.87 -26.91 -23.48
N ARG A 613 -4.65 -26.60 -24.76
CA ARG A 613 -4.68 -25.23 -25.28
C ARG A 613 -6.04 -24.56 -25.01
N GLY A 614 -7.13 -25.25 -25.26
CA GLY A 614 -8.48 -24.76 -24.98
C GLY A 614 -8.67 -24.42 -23.49
N LEU A 615 -8.15 -25.25 -22.57
CA LEU A 615 -8.21 -25.03 -21.13
C LEU A 615 -7.29 -23.88 -20.67
N VAL A 616 -6.09 -23.77 -21.24
CA VAL A 616 -5.16 -22.68 -20.96
C VAL A 616 -5.72 -21.34 -21.43
N VAL A 617 -6.23 -21.25 -22.65
CA VAL A 617 -6.92 -20.07 -23.19
C VAL A 617 -8.14 -19.71 -22.34
N ALA A 618 -8.88 -20.73 -21.85
CA ALA A 618 -9.97 -20.50 -20.91
C ALA A 618 -9.54 -19.98 -19.54
N SER A 619 -8.29 -20.18 -19.16
CA SER A 619 -7.69 -19.80 -17.86
C SER A 619 -6.88 -18.50 -17.92
N THR A 620 -6.47 -18.06 -19.11
CA THR A 620 -5.73 -16.82 -19.36
C THR A 620 -6.64 -15.63 -19.62
N ARG A 621 -6.11 -14.41 -19.58
CA ARG A 621 -6.83 -13.19 -19.94
C ARG A 621 -6.83 -12.99 -21.45
N ALA A 622 -7.77 -12.21 -21.97
CA ALA A 622 -7.78 -11.84 -23.39
C ALA A 622 -6.52 -11.09 -23.85
N ALA A 623 -5.79 -10.50 -22.88
CA ALA A 623 -4.53 -9.82 -23.12
C ALA A 623 -3.33 -10.76 -23.23
N ASP A 624 -3.43 -12.00 -22.77
CA ASP A 624 -2.35 -12.97 -22.83
C ASP A 624 -2.36 -13.64 -24.22
N ILE A 625 -1.22 -14.02 -24.73
CA ILE A 625 -1.11 -14.86 -25.95
C ILE A 625 -0.67 -16.26 -25.55
N VAL A 626 -1.25 -17.24 -26.22
CA VAL A 626 -0.93 -18.66 -26.03
C VAL A 626 -0.54 -19.22 -27.39
N LEU A 627 0.68 -19.71 -27.49
CA LEU A 627 1.27 -20.24 -28.72
C LEU A 627 1.65 -21.71 -28.51
N PRO A 628 1.37 -22.61 -29.46
CA PRO A 628 1.88 -23.96 -29.42
C PRO A 628 3.35 -23.96 -29.80
N VAL A 629 4.13 -24.81 -29.16
CA VAL A 629 5.50 -25.12 -29.58
C VAL A 629 5.45 -25.95 -30.88
N HIS A 630 6.48 -25.83 -31.71
CA HIS A 630 6.46 -26.37 -33.10
C HIS A 630 6.17 -27.86 -33.19
N ASP A 631 6.60 -28.67 -32.26
CA ASP A 631 6.33 -30.14 -32.22
C ASP A 631 4.98 -30.49 -31.56
N GLY A 632 4.25 -29.51 -31.05
CA GLY A 632 2.99 -29.73 -30.33
C GLY A 632 3.17 -30.36 -28.95
N ALA A 633 4.39 -30.40 -28.40
CA ALA A 633 4.66 -31.01 -27.09
C ALA A 633 4.35 -30.09 -25.91
N ALA A 634 4.29 -28.78 -26.13
CA ALA A 634 4.08 -27.78 -25.10
C ALA A 634 3.29 -26.57 -25.63
N LEU A 635 2.85 -25.72 -24.68
CA LEU A 635 2.30 -24.40 -24.96
C LEU A 635 3.18 -23.34 -24.27
N VAL A 636 3.30 -22.18 -24.91
CA VAL A 636 3.90 -20.99 -24.31
C VAL A 636 2.80 -19.96 -24.11
N ALA A 637 2.59 -19.53 -22.85
CA ALA A 637 1.77 -18.40 -22.51
C ALA A 637 2.66 -17.18 -22.23
N PHE A 638 2.38 -16.05 -22.89
CA PHE A 638 3.11 -14.81 -22.73
C PHE A 638 2.13 -13.67 -22.46
N GLY A 639 2.37 -12.87 -21.40
CA GLY A 639 1.43 -11.83 -21.03
C GLY A 639 1.86 -10.93 -19.88
N PRO A 640 1.08 -9.88 -19.62
CA PRO A 640 1.30 -8.94 -18.52
C PRO A 640 0.97 -9.56 -17.17
N CYS A 641 1.85 -9.35 -16.18
CA CYS A 641 1.66 -9.81 -14.80
C CYS A 641 2.22 -8.80 -13.80
N GLU A 642 1.80 -8.92 -12.55
CA GLU A 642 2.41 -8.22 -11.42
C GLU A 642 3.64 -9.00 -10.94
N ASP A 643 3.52 -10.32 -10.94
CA ASP A 643 4.51 -11.26 -10.50
C ASP A 643 4.33 -12.59 -11.26
N ALA A 644 5.43 -13.17 -11.74
CA ALA A 644 5.40 -14.37 -12.58
C ALA A 644 4.99 -15.62 -11.79
N GLU A 645 5.42 -15.76 -10.53
CA GLU A 645 5.04 -16.89 -9.68
C GLU A 645 3.53 -16.85 -9.36
N GLY A 646 3.02 -15.69 -8.98
CA GLY A 646 1.60 -15.49 -8.75
C GLY A 646 0.75 -15.73 -9.99
N TRP A 647 1.24 -15.39 -11.20
CA TRP A 647 0.53 -15.72 -12.43
C TRP A 647 0.52 -17.22 -12.71
N SER A 648 1.66 -17.90 -12.55
CA SER A 648 1.79 -19.35 -12.69
C SER A 648 0.83 -20.09 -11.74
N ASN A 649 0.80 -19.70 -10.45
CA ASN A 649 -0.08 -20.30 -9.45
C ASN A 649 -1.56 -20.08 -9.78
N ARG A 650 -1.96 -18.88 -10.16
CA ARG A 650 -3.35 -18.59 -10.59
C ARG A 650 -3.77 -19.39 -11.82
N LEU A 651 -2.85 -19.61 -12.75
CA LEU A 651 -3.11 -20.43 -13.93
C LEU A 651 -3.36 -21.90 -13.54
N LEU A 652 -2.49 -22.46 -12.67
CA LEU A 652 -2.65 -23.81 -12.16
C LEU A 652 -3.96 -24.01 -11.41
N ASP A 653 -4.30 -23.11 -10.49
CA ASP A 653 -5.55 -23.14 -9.72
C ASP A 653 -6.78 -23.15 -10.65
N ARG A 654 -6.75 -22.33 -11.69
CA ARG A 654 -7.84 -22.28 -12.67
C ARG A 654 -7.94 -23.54 -13.54
N LEU A 655 -6.82 -24.10 -13.95
CA LEU A 655 -6.79 -25.37 -14.67
C LEU A 655 -7.35 -26.51 -13.81
N GLN A 656 -7.04 -26.53 -12.51
CA GLN A 656 -7.61 -27.48 -11.55
C GLN A 656 -9.14 -27.34 -11.43
N GLN A 657 -9.64 -26.08 -11.32
CA GLN A 657 -11.08 -25.80 -11.28
C GLN A 657 -11.81 -26.27 -12.56
N LEU A 658 -11.11 -26.29 -13.69
CA LEU A 658 -11.63 -26.80 -14.97
C LEU A 658 -11.49 -28.32 -15.12
N GLY A 659 -11.03 -29.02 -14.10
CA GLY A 659 -10.96 -30.48 -14.07
C GLY A 659 -9.61 -31.09 -14.44
N VAL A 660 -8.57 -30.26 -14.64
CA VAL A 660 -7.20 -30.75 -14.80
C VAL A 660 -6.68 -31.21 -13.45
N ARG A 661 -6.34 -32.50 -13.30
CA ARG A 661 -5.80 -33.04 -12.05
C ARG A 661 -4.38 -32.50 -11.80
N ASP A 662 -3.98 -32.36 -10.53
CA ASP A 662 -2.66 -31.83 -10.07
C ASP A 662 -1.45 -32.44 -10.78
N SER A 663 -1.53 -33.67 -11.23
CA SER A 663 -0.47 -34.36 -11.94
C SER A 663 -0.59 -34.26 -13.47
N GLY A 664 -1.55 -33.49 -13.99
CA GLY A 664 -1.87 -33.46 -15.43
C GLY A 664 -1.13 -32.41 -16.25
N VAL A 665 -0.63 -31.35 -15.59
CA VAL A 665 0.03 -30.23 -16.25
C VAL A 665 1.18 -29.71 -15.37
N ARG A 666 2.29 -29.34 -16.02
CA ARG A 666 3.42 -28.66 -15.40
C ARG A 666 3.56 -27.27 -16.01
N VAL A 667 3.72 -26.27 -15.18
CA VAL A 667 3.94 -24.88 -15.61
C VAL A 667 5.34 -24.45 -15.16
N GLU A 668 6.14 -23.98 -16.09
CA GLU A 668 7.51 -23.51 -15.88
C GLU A 668 7.60 -22.03 -16.24
N ILE A 669 8.25 -21.23 -15.40
CA ILE A 669 8.54 -19.83 -15.71
C ILE A 669 9.82 -19.81 -16.54
N ILE A 670 9.73 -19.34 -17.80
CA ILE A 670 10.86 -19.26 -18.72
C ILE A 670 11.55 -17.90 -18.59
N GLY A 671 10.77 -16.82 -18.46
CA GLY A 671 11.31 -15.47 -18.33
C GLY A 671 10.34 -14.51 -17.64
N SER A 672 10.90 -13.43 -17.08
CA SER A 672 10.14 -12.33 -16.50
C SER A 672 10.90 -11.02 -16.67
N TRP A 673 10.25 -9.97 -17.20
CA TRP A 673 10.87 -8.71 -17.57
C TRP A 673 10.08 -7.52 -17.02
N GLU A 674 10.79 -6.45 -16.61
CA GLU A 674 10.15 -5.18 -16.22
C GLU A 674 9.78 -4.38 -17.49
N TYR A 675 8.48 -4.26 -17.76
CA TYR A 675 7.99 -3.68 -19.01
C TYR A 675 8.34 -2.19 -19.20
N PRO A 676 8.25 -1.29 -18.17
CA PRO A 676 8.52 0.12 -18.39
C PRO A 676 9.95 0.45 -18.81
N SER A 677 10.91 -0.42 -18.48
CA SER A 677 12.35 -0.26 -18.76
C SER A 677 12.80 -0.97 -20.03
N LEU A 678 11.91 -1.66 -20.77
CA LEU A 678 12.27 -2.40 -21.97
C LEU A 678 12.63 -1.45 -23.13
N SER A 679 13.90 -1.45 -23.50
CA SER A 679 14.38 -0.84 -24.74
C SER A 679 13.86 -1.61 -25.97
N THR A 680 13.98 -1.02 -27.15
CA THR A 680 13.64 -1.71 -28.41
C THR A 680 14.48 -2.99 -28.58
N GLU A 681 15.79 -2.91 -28.30
CA GLU A 681 16.69 -4.06 -28.35
C GLU A 681 16.27 -5.18 -27.38
N ALA A 682 15.80 -4.83 -26.18
CA ALA A 682 15.28 -5.80 -25.21
C ALA A 682 13.99 -6.47 -25.68
N ARG A 683 13.12 -5.74 -26.38
CA ARG A 683 11.88 -6.31 -26.99
C ARG A 683 12.22 -7.27 -28.11
N ASP A 684 13.17 -6.91 -28.96
CA ASP A 684 13.65 -7.81 -30.03
C ASP A 684 14.30 -9.06 -29.45
N ALA A 685 15.05 -8.94 -28.36
CA ALA A 685 15.63 -10.09 -27.65
C ALA A 685 14.52 -11.00 -27.06
N ILE A 686 13.49 -10.46 -26.44
CA ILE A 686 12.34 -11.22 -25.95
C ILE A 686 11.61 -11.92 -27.12
N ALA A 687 11.38 -11.21 -28.22
CA ALA A 687 10.75 -11.77 -29.40
C ALA A 687 11.57 -12.94 -29.96
N HIS A 688 12.89 -12.81 -29.98
CA HIS A 688 13.80 -13.88 -30.35
C HIS A 688 13.78 -15.05 -29.37
N GLU A 689 13.75 -14.79 -28.05
CA GLU A 689 13.66 -15.81 -27.02
C GLU A 689 12.33 -16.60 -27.10
N VAL A 690 11.19 -15.91 -27.28
CA VAL A 690 9.89 -16.55 -27.51
C VAL A 690 9.95 -17.40 -28.79
N SER A 691 10.52 -16.87 -29.89
CA SER A 691 10.63 -17.59 -31.14
C SER A 691 11.56 -18.81 -31.03
N ALA A 692 12.67 -18.68 -30.29
CA ALA A 692 13.57 -19.79 -30.01
C ALA A 692 12.89 -20.87 -29.16
N GLU A 693 12.14 -20.45 -28.13
CA GLU A 693 11.38 -21.36 -27.28
C GLU A 693 10.31 -22.14 -28.07
N LEU A 694 9.66 -21.47 -29.01
CA LEU A 694 8.66 -22.11 -29.89
C LEU A 694 9.32 -23.06 -30.92
N ALA A 695 10.59 -22.87 -31.23
CA ALA A 695 11.36 -23.71 -32.16
C ALA A 695 12.12 -24.87 -31.48
N HIS A 696 12.47 -24.73 -30.20
CA HIS A 696 13.48 -25.57 -29.51
C HIS A 696 12.94 -26.76 -28.71
N ALA A 697 11.69 -27.09 -28.78
CA ALA A 697 11.16 -28.30 -28.15
C ALA A 697 11.30 -29.54 -29.02
N ALA A 698 12.40 -29.64 -29.75
CA ALA A 698 12.81 -30.87 -30.50
C ALA A 698 13.90 -31.62 -29.74
#